data_1edb037a4a9f823113028f7a0d2effe1
#
_entry.id   1edb037a4a9f823113028f7a0d2effe1
#
_cell.length_a   1.000
_cell.length_b   1.000
_cell.length_c   1.000
_cell.angle_alpha   90.00
_cell.angle_beta   90.00
_cell.angle_gamma   90.00
#
_symmetry.space_group_name_H-M   'P 1'
#
loop_
_entity.id
_entity.type
_entity.pdbx_description
1 polymer ?
#
loop_
_entity_poly.entity_id
_entity_poly.type
_entity_poly.pdbx_seq_one_letter_code
_entity_poly.pdbx_strand_id
1 'polypeptide(L)'
;MNIKEYISSQLNDEQTLAALHTDTPSLIIAGAGSGKTRVLTYKIAYLWWGLKTPVQRVLAVTFTNKAANEMKERLIKISEEIWGEVDENLSVISNDSEKSTEQMEGDTHMDPHASFHSAQDDNSPMDSSLRSEWQKEWEHDDIMDFLVAIEADKQENVGNQYRLFPYQMKWIWTFHSIFLKILKEDIDKLWMKYTKDFTILDTNDTSSVVKEILKRLNLQDVFKPNEVKWVISKLKNDWMMPSDFLKWVNSNYDETRWKIYEEYQKTLETSNSLDFDDLLLLPYLLFRKEPVILQKWQNSFDYILVDEAQDTNWIQFELMKMMSGWWAKMTLIGDDFQSIYGWRWALMENFLNVKMYWPDIQMFKLQINYRSKPHIVEAGNAIIKNNARQYEKNIKPNRSWTEKDMITIFSHSSDVDEAANTIELIKKMKNTWKFTQRWQVAILYRTNSQSSVFESLFIQEWIPYKIWWAFKFFERKEIKDVLAYLRFFLNDRDNLALKRIINIPNRKIWATTWEKIEDYALAKDEAIYDTIKKLRKAEILPDELKLTPQAMTGIKSFIIAMEELKEDLAVENPSDFIEAMVKKINYKDYLIKEEWWEQQAEEKYENIGQLINMASKYIEKWEPTLRQFMEEVSLLSDITENEKWDIDAVKLMTIHSSKWLEFPCVFIVWLEDGIFPLSNATLDPKLLEEERRLMYVAVTRAKDVLFMSYAHSRMTWWQVKNNPPSRFLAELPQNLVKSYDLSWWLWNEVTSNISEWDTVRHKLFGVGYVMEVWNNMAIVKFQNPKFWLRKVELRFLELS
;
A
#
# COMPACT_ATOMS: atom_id res chain seq x y z
N MET A 1 7.42 -15.58 41.39
CA MET A 1 8.59 -14.81 40.84
C MET A 1 8.29 -13.32 40.94
N ASN A 2 9.23 -12.49 41.41
CA ASN A 2 9.01 -11.04 41.42
C ASN A 2 9.02 -10.54 39.97
N ILE A 3 8.01 -9.77 39.56
CA ILE A 3 7.85 -9.25 38.17
C ILE A 3 9.10 -8.47 37.72
N LYS A 4 9.76 -7.73 38.62
CA LYS A 4 11.02 -7.03 38.31
C LYS A 4 12.14 -7.98 37.94
N GLU A 5 12.30 -9.06 38.70
CA GLU A 5 13.30 -10.10 38.44
C GLU A 5 13.03 -10.83 37.14
N TYR A 6 11.75 -11.15 36.87
CA TYR A 6 11.32 -11.73 35.60
C TYR A 6 11.68 -10.81 34.43
N ILE A 7 11.27 -9.53 34.46
CA ILE A 7 11.58 -8.56 33.41
C ILE A 7 13.09 -8.43 33.20
N SER A 8 13.87 -8.35 34.28
CA SER A 8 15.33 -8.24 34.17
C SER A 8 15.99 -9.50 33.59
N SER A 9 15.37 -10.68 33.72
CA SER A 9 15.84 -11.91 33.07
C SER A 9 15.52 -11.96 31.57
N GLN A 10 14.51 -11.23 31.15
CA GLN A 10 14.04 -11.22 29.75
C GLN A 10 14.61 -10.08 28.91
N LEU A 11 15.05 -8.99 29.51
CA LEU A 11 15.54 -7.78 28.86
C LEU A 11 17.02 -7.54 29.19
N ASN A 12 17.73 -6.83 28.29
CA ASN A 12 19.07 -6.34 28.62
C ASN A 12 18.99 -5.11 29.55
N ASP A 13 20.14 -4.64 30.04
CA ASP A 13 20.20 -3.54 31.00
C ASP A 13 19.54 -2.25 30.49
N GLU A 14 19.81 -1.83 29.21
CA GLU A 14 19.23 -0.63 28.62
C GLU A 14 17.69 -0.77 28.53
N GLN A 15 17.21 -1.92 28.09
CA GLN A 15 15.79 -2.24 27.97
C GLN A 15 15.10 -2.32 29.33
N THR A 16 15.75 -2.93 30.32
CA THR A 16 15.25 -3.08 31.69
C THR A 16 15.08 -1.71 32.35
N LEU A 17 16.09 -0.85 32.25
CA LEU A 17 16.03 0.50 32.81
C LEU A 17 14.85 1.30 32.18
N ALA A 18 14.68 1.24 30.85
CA ALA A 18 13.60 1.91 30.16
C ALA A 18 12.20 1.35 30.51
N ALA A 19 12.08 0.02 30.64
CA ALA A 19 10.82 -0.65 30.96
C ALA A 19 10.37 -0.37 32.41
N LEU A 20 11.29 -0.39 33.37
CA LEU A 20 11.00 -0.20 34.79
C LEU A 20 10.87 1.27 35.22
N HIS A 21 11.29 2.22 34.39
CA HIS A 21 11.15 3.65 34.69
C HIS A 21 9.70 4.11 34.59
N THR A 22 9.12 4.65 35.68
CA THR A 22 7.72 5.04 35.78
C THR A 22 7.50 6.36 36.54
N ASP A 23 8.57 7.01 37.02
CA ASP A 23 8.43 8.15 37.92
C ASP A 23 8.20 9.48 37.20
N THR A 24 8.82 9.63 36.02
CA THR A 24 8.72 10.85 35.19
C THR A 24 8.40 10.47 33.74
N PRO A 25 7.98 11.42 32.90
CA PRO A 25 7.88 11.18 31.46
C PRO A 25 9.18 10.62 30.90
N SER A 26 9.09 9.73 29.91
CA SER A 26 10.26 9.06 29.31
C SER A 26 10.25 9.10 27.80
N LEU A 27 11.41 9.36 27.20
CA LEU A 27 11.69 9.21 25.78
C LEU A 27 12.65 8.04 25.58
N ILE A 28 12.21 7.02 24.87
CA ILE A 28 13.01 5.85 24.54
C ILE A 28 13.43 5.96 23.07
N ILE A 29 14.69 6.33 22.85
CA ILE A 29 15.31 6.47 21.54
C ILE A 29 15.89 5.10 21.17
N ALA A 30 15.30 4.45 20.19
CA ALA A 30 15.62 3.07 19.84
C ALA A 30 16.19 3.00 18.43
N GLY A 31 17.06 2.02 18.18
CA GLY A 31 17.50 1.68 16.82
C GLY A 31 16.63 0.62 16.16
N ALA A 32 16.82 0.42 14.86
CA ALA A 32 16.21 -0.70 14.17
C ALA A 32 16.58 -2.03 14.85
N GLY A 33 15.60 -2.92 15.04
CA GLY A 33 15.85 -4.25 15.64
C GLY A 33 16.28 -4.25 17.10
N SER A 34 16.14 -3.13 17.84
CA SER A 34 16.50 -3.02 19.27
C SER A 34 15.43 -3.51 20.25
N GLY A 35 14.28 -3.97 19.75
CA GLY A 35 13.20 -4.50 20.57
C GLY A 35 12.27 -3.43 21.15
N LYS A 36 11.98 -2.32 20.44
CA LYS A 36 11.04 -1.26 20.85
C LYS A 36 9.73 -1.81 21.43
N THR A 37 8.98 -2.54 20.61
CA THR A 37 7.69 -3.12 21.00
C THR A 37 7.82 -4.07 22.19
N ARG A 38 8.94 -4.82 22.28
CA ARG A 38 9.23 -5.67 23.44
C ARG A 38 9.35 -4.86 24.73
N VAL A 39 10.14 -3.78 24.73
CA VAL A 39 10.28 -2.89 25.89
C VAL A 39 8.95 -2.29 26.30
N LEU A 40 8.15 -1.84 25.32
CA LEU A 40 6.84 -1.27 25.58
C LEU A 40 5.88 -2.29 26.22
N THR A 41 5.86 -3.53 25.69
CA THR A 41 5.04 -4.61 26.22
C THR A 41 5.44 -4.96 27.68
N TYR A 42 6.74 -5.09 27.97
CA TYR A 42 7.22 -5.35 29.32
C TYR A 42 7.01 -4.17 30.28
N LYS A 43 7.01 -2.92 29.77
CA LYS A 43 6.63 -1.73 30.57
C LYS A 43 5.16 -1.80 30.97
N ILE A 44 4.24 -2.14 30.05
CA ILE A 44 2.81 -2.34 30.37
C ILE A 44 2.66 -3.48 31.39
N ALA A 45 3.36 -4.58 31.21
CA ALA A 45 3.38 -5.69 32.15
C ALA A 45 3.84 -5.25 33.55
N TYR A 46 4.89 -4.42 33.61
CA TYR A 46 5.37 -3.87 34.87
C TYR A 46 4.36 -2.93 35.54
N LEU A 47 3.73 -2.02 34.76
CA LEU A 47 2.70 -1.12 35.26
C LEU A 47 1.55 -1.92 35.88
N TRP A 48 1.13 -2.98 35.23
CA TRP A 48 0.00 -3.77 35.73
C TRP A 48 0.39 -4.64 36.92
N TRP A 49 1.35 -5.56 36.74
CA TRP A 49 1.64 -6.56 37.78
C TRP A 49 2.60 -6.04 38.85
N GLY A 50 3.50 -5.12 38.49
CA GLY A 50 4.47 -4.55 39.43
C GLY A 50 3.91 -3.41 40.27
N LEU A 51 3.23 -2.47 39.61
CA LEU A 51 2.65 -1.30 40.27
C LEU A 51 1.14 -1.44 40.57
N LYS A 52 0.53 -2.56 40.15
CA LYS A 52 -0.92 -2.83 40.30
C LYS A 52 -1.82 -1.76 39.68
N THR A 53 -1.32 -1.08 38.62
CA THR A 53 -2.10 -0.12 37.86
C THR A 53 -3.11 -0.87 37.01
N PRO A 54 -4.43 -0.59 37.11
CA PRO A 54 -5.42 -1.24 36.24
C PRO A 54 -5.08 -0.99 34.75
N VAL A 55 -5.15 -2.04 33.92
CA VAL A 55 -4.80 -1.91 32.49
C VAL A 55 -5.68 -0.89 31.77
N GLN A 56 -6.91 -0.67 32.24
CA GLN A 56 -7.84 0.33 31.71
C GLN A 56 -7.34 1.77 31.93
N ARG A 57 -6.41 1.97 32.87
CA ARG A 57 -5.77 3.28 33.13
C ARG A 57 -4.47 3.48 32.38
N VAL A 58 -4.12 2.52 31.49
CA VAL A 58 -2.96 2.60 30.60
C VAL A 58 -3.44 2.77 29.17
N LEU A 59 -3.13 3.89 28.56
CA LEU A 59 -3.36 4.15 27.15
C LEU A 59 -2.09 3.80 26.36
N ALA A 60 -2.16 2.85 25.43
CA ALA A 60 -1.07 2.51 24.53
C ALA A 60 -1.48 2.71 23.07
N VAL A 61 -0.75 3.59 22.39
CA VAL A 61 -1.07 4.02 21.03
C VAL A 61 -0.02 3.50 20.06
N THR A 62 -0.47 2.89 18.96
CA THR A 62 0.37 2.40 17.87
C THR A 62 -0.09 2.98 16.52
N PHE A 63 0.70 2.75 15.46
CA PHE A 63 0.33 3.21 14.11
C PHE A 63 -0.50 2.19 13.31
N THR A 64 -0.44 0.90 13.66
CA THR A 64 -1.12 -0.17 12.90
C THR A 64 -1.88 -1.12 13.84
N ASN A 65 -3.02 -1.63 13.40
CA ASN A 65 -3.78 -2.65 14.13
C ASN A 65 -2.94 -3.91 14.37
N LYS A 66 -2.11 -4.31 13.40
CA LYS A 66 -1.18 -5.43 13.56
C LYS A 66 -0.24 -5.23 14.77
N ALA A 67 0.35 -4.04 14.92
CA ALA A 67 1.23 -3.75 16.06
C ALA A 67 0.47 -3.76 17.40
N ALA A 68 -0.77 -3.24 17.41
CA ALA A 68 -1.63 -3.28 18.60
C ALA A 68 -1.98 -4.73 18.99
N ASN A 69 -2.36 -5.57 18.03
CA ASN A 69 -2.69 -6.98 18.26
C ASN A 69 -1.45 -7.79 18.71
N GLU A 70 -0.31 -7.61 18.05
CA GLU A 70 0.95 -8.23 18.48
C GLU A 70 1.33 -7.86 19.92
N MET A 71 1.06 -6.60 20.33
CA MET A 71 1.31 -6.15 21.70
C MET A 71 0.37 -6.86 22.68
N LYS A 72 -0.91 -7.01 22.34
CA LYS A 72 -1.90 -7.73 23.17
C LYS A 72 -1.53 -9.21 23.29
N GLU A 73 -1.24 -9.91 22.21
CA GLU A 73 -0.81 -11.31 22.20
C GLU A 73 0.43 -11.54 23.08
N ARG A 74 1.41 -10.64 22.98
CA ARG A 74 2.61 -10.73 23.84
C ARG A 74 2.31 -10.51 25.31
N LEU A 75 1.39 -9.61 25.66
CA LEU A 75 0.94 -9.40 27.04
C LEU A 75 0.23 -10.63 27.59
N ILE A 76 -0.63 -11.28 26.81
CA ILE A 76 -1.28 -12.54 27.18
C ILE A 76 -0.22 -13.60 27.43
N LYS A 77 0.73 -13.78 26.52
CA LYS A 77 1.82 -14.75 26.65
C LYS A 77 2.67 -14.51 27.91
N ILE A 78 3.02 -13.26 28.20
CA ILE A 78 3.73 -12.90 29.46
C ILE A 78 2.87 -13.27 30.68
N SER A 79 1.54 -13.06 30.62
CA SER A 79 0.62 -13.46 31.67
C SER A 79 0.67 -14.97 31.92
N GLU A 80 0.65 -15.78 30.87
CA GLU A 80 0.74 -17.24 30.91
C GLU A 80 2.08 -17.73 31.47
N GLU A 81 3.18 -17.14 31.06
CA GLU A 81 4.53 -17.49 31.54
C GLU A 81 4.72 -17.19 33.05
N ILE A 82 4.07 -16.14 33.56
CA ILE A 82 4.18 -15.75 34.98
C ILE A 82 3.21 -16.56 35.87
N TRP A 83 2.01 -16.85 35.41
CA TRP A 83 0.90 -17.36 36.23
C TRP A 83 0.43 -18.76 35.85
N GLY A 84 1.04 -19.43 34.85
CA GLY A 84 0.68 -20.76 34.33
C GLY A 84 -0.36 -20.74 33.21
N GLU A 85 -0.42 -21.84 32.44
CA GLU A 85 -1.29 -21.98 31.26
C GLU A 85 -2.76 -21.81 31.59
N VAL A 86 -3.47 -21.17 30.66
CA VAL A 86 -4.95 -21.06 30.67
C VAL A 86 -5.51 -22.43 30.39
N ASP A 87 -6.53 -22.85 31.17
CA ASP A 87 -7.32 -24.05 30.91
C ASP A 87 -7.82 -24.02 29.46
N GLU A 88 -7.44 -25.02 28.64
CA GLU A 88 -7.73 -25.07 27.19
C GLU A 88 -9.21 -24.98 26.82
N ASN A 89 -10.10 -25.16 27.80
CA ASN A 89 -11.56 -25.09 27.60
C ASN A 89 -12.11 -23.66 27.33
N LEU A 90 -11.28 -22.61 27.45
CA LEU A 90 -11.67 -21.22 27.10
C LEU A 90 -11.06 -20.74 25.76
N SER A 91 -10.12 -21.49 25.19
CA SER A 91 -9.56 -21.21 23.86
C SER A 91 -10.42 -21.75 22.71
N VAL A 92 -11.44 -22.55 23.01
CA VAL A 92 -12.33 -23.18 22.01
C VAL A 92 -13.29 -22.18 21.36
N ILE A 93 -13.52 -21.02 21.98
CA ILE A 93 -14.43 -20.01 21.40
C ILE A 93 -13.85 -19.26 20.19
N SER A 94 -12.53 -19.27 20.02
CA SER A 94 -11.89 -18.64 18.83
C SER A 94 -11.63 -19.60 17.65
N ASN A 95 -11.68 -20.92 17.88
CA ASN A 95 -11.42 -21.93 16.84
C ASN A 95 -12.66 -22.67 16.33
N ASP A 96 -13.82 -22.54 16.97
CA ASP A 96 -15.05 -23.22 16.53
C ASP A 96 -15.80 -22.50 15.39
N SER A 97 -15.42 -21.27 15.05
CA SER A 97 -15.97 -20.62 13.85
C SER A 97 -15.39 -21.19 12.53
N GLU A 98 -14.25 -21.88 12.56
CA GLU A 98 -13.68 -22.54 11.37
C GLU A 98 -14.13 -23.99 11.17
N LYS A 99 -14.66 -24.66 12.22
CA LYS A 99 -15.08 -26.08 12.13
C LYS A 99 -16.58 -26.31 11.90
N SER A 100 -17.41 -25.27 12.02
CA SER A 100 -18.86 -25.41 11.81
C SER A 100 -19.31 -25.32 10.35
N THR A 101 -18.39 -25.05 9.40
CA THR A 101 -18.69 -24.98 7.95
C THR A 101 -18.43 -26.28 7.20
N GLU A 102 -17.78 -27.28 7.78
CA GLU A 102 -17.45 -28.56 7.10
C GLU A 102 -18.29 -29.78 7.54
N GLN A 103 -19.28 -29.63 8.40
CA GLN A 103 -20.09 -30.77 8.89
C GLN A 103 -21.62 -30.57 8.80
N MET A 104 -22.12 -29.90 7.77
CA MET A 104 -23.56 -29.91 7.45
C MET A 104 -23.83 -30.19 5.96
N GLU A 105 -23.20 -31.24 5.44
CA GLU A 105 -23.73 -31.96 4.28
C GLU A 105 -23.86 -33.45 4.67
N GLY A 106 -25.04 -33.82 5.08
CA GLY A 106 -25.37 -35.23 5.33
C GLY A 106 -26.68 -35.44 6.14
N ASP A 107 -27.74 -35.73 5.37
CA ASP A 107 -28.97 -36.39 5.79
C ASP A 107 -29.94 -35.72 6.80
N THR A 108 -31.10 -35.30 6.40
CA THR A 108 -32.35 -36.08 6.38
C THR A 108 -33.59 -35.20 6.21
N HIS A 109 -34.52 -35.73 5.43
CA HIS A 109 -35.96 -35.35 5.37
C HIS A 109 -36.59 -35.15 6.72
N MET A 110 -37.36 -34.04 6.88
CA MET A 110 -38.62 -34.07 7.57
C MET A 110 -39.51 -32.83 7.31
N ASP A 111 -40.77 -33.06 7.28
CA ASP A 111 -41.98 -32.39 6.88
C ASP A 111 -42.25 -30.99 7.49
N PRO A 112 -42.97 -30.10 6.79
CA PRO A 112 -43.35 -28.79 7.29
C PRO A 112 -44.80 -28.81 7.79
N HIS A 113 -45.02 -28.83 9.11
CA HIS A 113 -46.25 -28.33 9.75
C HIS A 113 -46.11 -28.36 11.26
N ALA A 114 -45.83 -27.23 11.87
CA ALA A 114 -46.32 -26.91 13.21
C ALA A 114 -46.40 -25.41 13.44
N SER A 115 -47.62 -24.94 13.50
CA SER A 115 -48.02 -23.59 13.87
C SER A 115 -47.67 -23.23 15.32
N PHE A 116 -47.20 -21.97 15.54
CA PHE A 116 -47.53 -21.28 16.81
C PHE A 116 -47.79 -19.78 16.57
N HIS A 117 -48.80 -19.31 17.21
CA HIS A 117 -49.43 -18.00 17.16
C HIS A 117 -48.70 -16.92 17.96
N SER A 118 -48.72 -15.74 17.39
CA SER A 118 -49.00 -14.40 17.97
C SER A 118 -48.02 -13.78 18.97
N ALA A 119 -47.37 -12.72 18.53
CA ALA A 119 -47.46 -11.39 19.14
C ALA A 119 -47.05 -10.34 18.11
N GLN A 120 -47.95 -9.44 17.80
CA GLN A 120 -47.73 -8.21 16.99
C GLN A 120 -46.86 -7.28 17.81
N ASP A 121 -45.86 -6.67 17.15
CA ASP A 121 -45.66 -5.23 17.22
C ASP A 121 -44.71 -4.75 16.07
N ASP A 122 -45.06 -3.58 15.58
CA ASP A 122 -44.54 -2.85 14.47
C ASP A 122 -43.00 -2.78 14.37
N ASN A 123 -42.45 -3.13 13.19
CA ASN A 123 -41.26 -2.47 12.64
C ASN A 123 -41.12 -2.73 11.13
N SER A 124 -41.14 -1.66 10.36
CA SER A 124 -40.93 -1.64 8.92
C SER A 124 -39.53 -2.20 8.53
N PRO A 125 -39.42 -2.94 7.44
CA PRO A 125 -38.15 -3.59 7.05
C PRO A 125 -37.17 -2.59 6.46
N MET A 126 -36.02 -2.41 7.09
CA MET A 126 -34.83 -1.87 6.44
C MET A 126 -34.26 -2.91 5.49
N ASP A 127 -33.96 -2.45 4.31
CA ASP A 127 -33.45 -3.20 3.17
C ASP A 127 -32.19 -4.01 3.50
N SER A 128 -32.28 -5.33 3.30
CA SER A 128 -31.21 -6.31 3.57
C SER A 128 -30.02 -6.20 2.60
N SER A 129 -30.10 -5.38 1.57
CA SER A 129 -29.04 -5.19 0.56
C SER A 129 -27.89 -4.32 1.06
N LEU A 130 -28.13 -3.42 2.02
CA LEU A 130 -27.11 -2.56 2.62
C LEU A 130 -26.23 -3.28 3.67
N ARG A 131 -26.62 -4.44 4.16
CA ARG A 131 -25.83 -5.22 5.13
C ARG A 131 -24.68 -6.01 4.51
N SER A 132 -24.74 -6.33 3.22
CA SER A 132 -23.76 -7.21 2.58
C SER A 132 -22.52 -6.50 2.03
N GLU A 133 -22.57 -5.19 1.81
CA GLU A 133 -21.41 -4.41 1.32
C GLU A 133 -20.51 -3.92 2.46
N TRP A 134 -21.05 -3.73 3.67
CA TRP A 134 -20.29 -3.32 4.86
C TRP A 134 -19.42 -4.41 5.47
N GLN A 135 -19.73 -5.69 5.17
CA GLN A 135 -18.99 -6.85 5.71
C GLN A 135 -17.67 -7.16 5.01
N LYS A 136 -17.32 -6.47 3.92
CA LYS A 136 -16.13 -6.80 3.11
C LYS A 136 -14.89 -5.93 3.35
N GLU A 137 -14.99 -4.82 4.09
CA GLU A 137 -13.84 -3.90 4.32
C GLU A 137 -13.36 -3.80 5.78
N TRP A 138 -14.12 -4.32 6.71
CA TRP A 138 -13.70 -4.51 8.10
C TRP A 138 -13.68 -6.02 8.34
N GLU A 139 -12.55 -6.58 8.71
CA GLU A 139 -12.48 -7.98 9.09
C GLU A 139 -13.55 -8.22 10.17
N HIS A 140 -14.44 -9.16 9.91
CA HIS A 140 -15.62 -9.49 10.73
C HIS A 140 -15.30 -9.75 12.22
N ASP A 141 -14.03 -10.09 12.48
CA ASP A 141 -13.51 -10.40 13.81
C ASP A 141 -13.43 -9.17 14.72
N ASP A 142 -13.11 -7.96 14.17
CA ASP A 142 -12.97 -6.74 14.99
C ASP A 142 -14.31 -6.24 15.59
N ILE A 143 -15.45 -6.48 14.90
CA ILE A 143 -16.78 -6.08 15.38
C ILE A 143 -17.35 -7.13 16.33
N MET A 144 -17.10 -8.40 16.08
CA MET A 144 -17.55 -9.48 16.97
C MET A 144 -16.77 -9.48 18.27
N ASP A 145 -15.47 -9.21 18.25
CA ASP A 145 -14.66 -9.01 19.46
C ASP A 145 -15.17 -7.82 20.29
N PHE A 146 -15.64 -6.76 19.64
CA PHE A 146 -16.24 -5.61 20.33
C PHE A 146 -17.61 -5.93 20.97
N LEU A 147 -18.46 -6.71 20.30
CA LEU A 147 -19.77 -7.10 20.83
C LEU A 147 -19.65 -8.16 21.93
N VAL A 148 -18.73 -9.12 21.78
CA VAL A 148 -18.43 -10.12 22.82
C VAL A 148 -17.83 -9.46 24.06
N ALA A 149 -17.00 -8.42 23.89
CA ALA A 149 -16.47 -7.64 25.01
C ALA A 149 -17.55 -6.90 25.83
N ILE A 150 -18.63 -6.46 25.17
CA ILE A 150 -19.78 -5.80 25.86
C ILE A 150 -20.63 -6.82 26.63
N GLU A 151 -20.79 -8.04 26.12
CA GLU A 151 -21.58 -9.08 26.82
C GLU A 151 -20.82 -9.77 27.96
N ALA A 152 -19.50 -9.88 27.85
CA ALA A 152 -18.67 -10.48 28.90
C ALA A 152 -18.54 -9.61 30.16
N ASP A 153 -18.69 -8.28 30.05
CA ASP A 153 -18.66 -7.34 31.19
C ASP A 153 -19.87 -7.52 32.16
N LYS A 154 -20.84 -8.39 31.80
CA LYS A 154 -22.05 -8.68 32.60
C LYS A 154 -21.97 -9.94 33.46
N GLN A 155 -20.88 -10.70 33.38
CA GLN A 155 -20.70 -11.88 34.22
C GLN A 155 -19.48 -11.70 35.14
N GLU A 156 -19.74 -11.25 36.37
CA GLU A 156 -18.76 -11.30 37.47
C GLU A 156 -18.30 -12.74 37.71
N ASN A 157 -17.01 -12.98 37.51
CA ASN A 157 -16.36 -14.19 37.96
C ASN A 157 -15.28 -13.86 39.01
N VAL A 158 -15.59 -14.11 40.25
CA VAL A 158 -14.68 -14.10 41.40
C VAL A 158 -13.74 -15.29 41.26
N GLY A 159 -12.48 -15.07 40.88
CA GLY A 159 -11.50 -16.15 40.96
C GLY A 159 -10.15 -16.00 40.29
N ASN A 160 -9.91 -14.97 39.45
CA ASN A 160 -8.57 -14.84 38.84
C ASN A 160 -8.17 -13.37 38.60
N GLN A 161 -7.85 -12.69 39.69
CA GLN A 161 -7.45 -11.24 39.69
C GLN A 161 -6.19 -10.89 38.89
N TYR A 162 -5.49 -11.86 38.29
CA TYR A 162 -4.16 -11.67 37.70
C TYR A 162 -4.04 -12.09 36.22
N ARG A 163 -5.07 -12.66 35.62
CA ARG A 163 -5.06 -13.04 34.19
C ARG A 163 -5.56 -11.91 33.30
N LEU A 164 -4.88 -11.70 32.18
CA LEU A 164 -5.26 -10.74 31.14
C LEU A 164 -6.19 -11.38 30.11
N PHE A 165 -7.34 -10.77 29.93
CA PHE A 165 -8.22 -11.10 28.81
C PHE A 165 -8.17 -9.98 27.76
N PRO A 166 -8.31 -10.29 26.46
CA PRO A 166 -8.29 -9.29 25.38
C PRO A 166 -9.24 -8.11 25.62
N TYR A 167 -10.43 -8.35 26.17
CA TYR A 167 -11.43 -7.32 26.45
C TYR A 167 -10.99 -6.28 27.50
N GLN A 168 -10.06 -6.62 28.37
CA GLN A 168 -9.53 -5.68 29.37
C GLN A 168 -8.56 -4.66 28.76
N MET A 169 -7.97 -4.98 27.58
CA MET A 169 -6.98 -4.15 26.89
C MET A 169 -7.62 -3.17 25.87
N LYS A 170 -8.79 -2.63 26.20
CA LYS A 170 -9.57 -1.76 25.32
C LYS A 170 -8.90 -0.44 24.92
N TRP A 171 -7.80 -0.06 25.54
CA TRP A 171 -7.04 1.17 25.27
C TRP A 171 -5.66 0.91 24.66
N ILE A 172 -5.44 -0.29 24.07
CA ILE A 172 -4.25 -0.61 23.26
C ILE A 172 -4.70 -0.69 21.80
N TRP A 173 -4.59 0.42 21.04
CA TRP A 173 -5.10 0.55 19.67
C TRP A 173 -4.34 1.62 18.87
N THR A 174 -4.78 1.84 17.62
CA THR A 174 -4.26 2.94 16.78
C THR A 174 -4.83 4.30 17.21
N PHE A 175 -4.17 5.39 16.81
CA PHE A 175 -4.66 6.76 17.06
C PHE A 175 -6.12 6.93 16.67
N HIS A 176 -6.47 6.60 15.42
CA HIS A 176 -7.84 6.77 14.92
C HIS A 176 -8.85 5.94 15.70
N SER A 177 -8.52 4.69 16.06
CA SER A 177 -9.42 3.84 16.83
C SER A 177 -9.69 4.37 18.25
N ILE A 178 -8.67 4.95 18.90
CA ILE A 178 -8.83 5.55 20.23
C ILE A 178 -9.70 6.80 20.15
N PHE A 179 -9.42 7.71 19.21
CA PHE A 179 -10.20 8.94 19.08
C PHE A 179 -11.61 8.69 18.53
N LEU A 180 -11.81 7.66 17.73
CA LEU A 180 -13.14 7.18 17.37
C LEU A 180 -13.96 6.79 18.62
N LYS A 181 -13.37 6.08 19.57
CA LYS A 181 -14.06 5.72 20.84
C LYS A 181 -14.40 6.97 21.65
N ILE A 182 -13.50 7.93 21.73
CA ILE A 182 -13.76 9.23 22.43
C ILE A 182 -14.90 9.98 21.75
N LEU A 183 -14.93 10.04 20.41
CA LEU A 183 -16.02 10.68 19.68
C LEU A 183 -17.36 9.93 19.85
N LYS A 184 -17.37 8.60 19.82
CA LYS A 184 -18.58 7.81 20.09
C LYS A 184 -19.15 8.08 21.49
N GLU A 185 -18.33 8.48 22.44
CA GLU A 185 -18.80 8.80 23.80
C GLU A 185 -19.25 10.27 23.95
N ASP A 186 -18.52 11.23 23.37
CA ASP A 186 -18.67 12.66 23.72
C ASP A 186 -18.91 13.60 22.52
N ILE A 187 -19.08 13.14 21.28
CA ILE A 187 -19.24 14.00 20.09
C ILE A 187 -20.47 14.93 20.18
N ASP A 188 -21.51 14.49 20.88
CA ASP A 188 -22.75 15.28 21.15
C ASP A 188 -22.50 16.54 22.00
N LYS A 189 -21.33 16.67 22.60
CA LYS A 189 -20.91 17.88 23.33
C LYS A 189 -20.25 18.95 22.44
N LEU A 190 -19.92 18.60 21.20
CA LEU A 190 -19.51 19.58 20.22
C LEU A 190 -20.70 20.48 19.83
N TRP A 191 -20.43 21.76 19.51
CA TRP A 191 -21.44 22.70 18.99
C TRP A 191 -21.92 22.39 17.58
N MET A 192 -21.35 21.35 16.94
CA MET A 192 -21.68 20.88 15.61
C MET A 192 -22.84 19.89 15.65
N LYS A 193 -23.48 19.65 14.50
CA LYS A 193 -24.69 18.82 14.41
C LYS A 193 -24.44 17.31 14.36
N TYR A 194 -23.31 16.87 14.89
CA TYR A 194 -23.00 15.44 14.91
C TYR A 194 -23.70 14.71 16.06
N THR A 195 -24.09 13.49 15.80
CA THR A 195 -24.61 12.54 16.79
C THR A 195 -23.67 11.33 16.92
N LYS A 196 -23.85 10.54 17.98
CA LYS A 196 -23.00 9.34 18.23
C LYS A 196 -23.11 8.26 17.16
N ASP A 197 -24.19 8.29 16.36
CA ASP A 197 -24.45 7.34 15.27
C ASP A 197 -23.85 7.77 13.93
N PHE A 198 -22.77 8.57 13.95
CA PHE A 198 -22.09 8.99 12.75
C PHE A 198 -21.47 7.82 11.97
N THR A 199 -21.41 7.98 10.65
CA THR A 199 -20.69 7.07 9.74
C THR A 199 -19.31 7.61 9.39
N ILE A 200 -18.38 6.71 9.05
CA ILE A 200 -17.03 7.08 8.60
C ILE A 200 -16.97 6.86 7.09
N LEU A 201 -16.62 7.91 6.36
CA LEU A 201 -16.47 7.87 4.91
C LEU A 201 -15.07 7.37 4.53
N ASP A 202 -15.02 6.44 3.58
CA ASP A 202 -13.76 5.99 3.00
C ASP A 202 -13.20 6.99 1.97
N THR A 203 -12.04 6.61 1.37
CA THR A 203 -11.37 7.45 0.36
C THR A 203 -12.20 7.63 -0.91
N ASN A 204 -13.03 6.65 -1.29
CA ASN A 204 -13.88 6.71 -2.48
C ASN A 204 -15.12 7.55 -2.21
N ASP A 205 -15.72 7.39 -1.03
CA ASP A 205 -16.87 8.19 -0.59
C ASP A 205 -16.52 9.68 -0.54
N THR A 206 -15.40 10.03 0.12
CA THR A 206 -14.91 11.42 0.18
C THR A 206 -14.62 11.97 -1.22
N SER A 207 -14.08 11.16 -2.15
CA SER A 207 -13.87 11.56 -3.54
C SER A 207 -15.19 11.83 -4.26
N SER A 208 -16.23 11.05 -3.98
CA SER A 208 -17.56 11.20 -4.55
C SER A 208 -18.23 12.49 -4.07
N VAL A 209 -18.14 12.76 -2.77
CA VAL A 209 -18.64 14.03 -2.17
C VAL A 209 -17.95 15.24 -2.81
N VAL A 210 -16.62 15.23 -2.93
CA VAL A 210 -15.88 16.34 -3.56
C VAL A 210 -16.27 16.51 -5.02
N LYS A 211 -16.42 15.43 -5.79
CA LYS A 211 -16.86 15.49 -7.20
C LYS A 211 -18.25 16.11 -7.33
N GLU A 212 -19.17 15.78 -6.44
CA GLU A 212 -20.51 16.34 -6.43
C GLU A 212 -20.52 17.84 -6.11
N ILE A 213 -19.72 18.26 -5.12
CA ILE A 213 -19.57 19.67 -4.77
C ILE A 213 -18.97 20.47 -5.94
N LEU A 214 -17.91 19.97 -6.56
CA LEU A 214 -17.29 20.62 -7.72
C LEU A 214 -18.30 20.78 -8.88
N LYS A 215 -19.13 19.74 -9.11
CA LYS A 215 -20.19 19.79 -10.11
C LYS A 215 -21.26 20.84 -9.78
N ARG A 216 -21.71 20.89 -8.51
CA ARG A 216 -22.71 21.85 -8.05
C ARG A 216 -22.23 23.31 -8.16
N LEU A 217 -20.94 23.53 -7.89
CA LEU A 217 -20.30 24.86 -7.99
C LEU A 217 -19.82 25.21 -9.42
N ASN A 218 -20.00 24.31 -10.41
CA ASN A 218 -19.49 24.43 -11.79
C ASN A 218 -17.94 24.60 -11.85
N LEU A 219 -17.22 23.93 -10.97
CA LEU A 219 -15.75 24.03 -10.80
C LEU A 219 -14.99 22.78 -11.27
N GLN A 220 -15.66 21.79 -11.87
CA GLN A 220 -15.08 20.51 -12.26
C GLN A 220 -13.98 20.61 -13.34
N ASP A 221 -13.98 21.68 -14.12
CA ASP A 221 -12.97 21.93 -15.16
C ASP A 221 -11.79 22.77 -14.63
N VAL A 222 -11.91 23.32 -13.42
CA VAL A 222 -10.90 24.18 -12.77
C VAL A 222 -10.13 23.43 -11.70
N PHE A 223 -10.83 22.60 -10.89
CA PHE A 223 -10.23 21.87 -9.76
C PHE A 223 -10.35 20.35 -9.95
N LYS A 224 -9.26 19.65 -9.68
CA LYS A 224 -9.27 18.17 -9.65
C LYS A 224 -9.73 17.67 -8.27
N PRO A 225 -10.59 16.64 -8.17
CA PRO A 225 -11.08 16.13 -6.90
C PRO A 225 -9.97 15.73 -5.92
N ASN A 226 -8.90 15.09 -6.39
CA ASN A 226 -7.78 14.67 -5.57
C ASN A 226 -6.98 15.86 -5.02
N GLU A 227 -6.85 16.94 -5.80
CA GLU A 227 -6.24 18.20 -5.34
C GLU A 227 -7.03 18.82 -4.18
N VAL A 228 -8.34 18.92 -4.36
CA VAL A 228 -9.23 19.46 -3.32
C VAL A 228 -9.16 18.62 -2.06
N LYS A 229 -9.23 17.29 -2.18
CA LYS A 229 -9.10 16.38 -1.04
C LYS A 229 -7.77 16.59 -0.28
N TRP A 230 -6.66 16.70 -1.02
CA TRP A 230 -5.37 16.94 -0.41
C TRP A 230 -5.32 18.27 0.35
N VAL A 231 -5.88 19.34 -0.22
CA VAL A 231 -5.95 20.65 0.43
C VAL A 231 -6.80 20.58 1.70
N ILE A 232 -7.99 19.95 1.63
CA ILE A 232 -8.87 19.78 2.79
C ILE A 232 -8.16 18.95 3.88
N SER A 233 -7.56 17.81 3.52
CA SER A 233 -6.81 16.98 4.45
C SER A 233 -5.67 17.76 5.11
N LYS A 234 -4.92 18.56 4.32
CA LYS A 234 -3.88 19.43 4.86
C LYS A 234 -4.44 20.42 5.88
N LEU A 235 -5.51 21.14 5.53
CA LEU A 235 -6.12 22.13 6.41
C LEU A 235 -6.61 21.48 7.72
N LYS A 236 -7.24 20.29 7.64
CA LYS A 236 -7.67 19.54 8.83
C LYS A 236 -6.49 19.11 9.70
N ASN A 237 -5.40 18.64 9.11
CA ASN A 237 -4.18 18.28 9.83
C ASN A 237 -3.45 19.50 10.40
N ASP A 238 -3.62 20.68 9.81
CA ASP A 238 -3.19 21.98 10.33
C ASP A 238 -4.24 22.61 11.29
N TRP A 239 -5.22 21.80 11.80
CA TRP A 239 -6.29 22.20 12.75
C TRP A 239 -7.17 23.36 12.30
N MET A 240 -7.27 23.61 11.01
CA MET A 240 -8.05 24.69 10.42
C MET A 240 -9.43 24.21 10.00
N MET A 241 -10.47 24.71 10.67
CA MET A 241 -11.84 24.61 10.17
C MET A 241 -12.06 25.61 9.02
N PRO A 242 -13.12 25.46 8.22
CA PRO A 242 -13.44 26.45 7.17
C PRO A 242 -13.46 27.91 7.67
N SER A 243 -13.99 28.15 8.87
CA SER A 243 -14.01 29.47 9.51
C SER A 243 -12.63 30.03 9.86
N ASP A 244 -11.66 29.16 10.11
CA ASP A 244 -10.29 29.55 10.38
C ASP A 244 -9.54 29.81 9.08
N PHE A 245 -9.74 28.98 8.07
CA PHE A 245 -9.13 29.16 6.75
C PHE A 245 -9.58 30.48 6.10
N LEU A 246 -10.84 30.91 6.29
CA LEU A 246 -11.34 32.18 5.79
C LEU A 246 -10.48 33.38 6.22
N LYS A 247 -9.87 33.34 7.39
CA LYS A 247 -8.99 34.42 7.92
C LYS A 247 -7.68 34.55 7.13
N TRP A 248 -7.30 33.51 6.36
CA TRP A 248 -6.06 33.45 5.58
C TRP A 248 -6.28 33.59 4.06
N VAL A 249 -7.53 33.74 3.63
CA VAL A 249 -7.90 33.95 2.24
C VAL A 249 -7.37 35.28 1.73
N ASN A 250 -6.44 35.23 0.78
CA ASN A 250 -5.79 36.43 0.20
C ASN A 250 -5.97 36.53 -1.31
N SER A 251 -6.61 35.55 -1.94
CA SER A 251 -6.83 35.49 -3.41
C SER A 251 -8.18 34.91 -3.75
N ASN A 252 -8.69 35.21 -4.95
CA ASN A 252 -9.93 34.59 -5.47
C ASN A 252 -9.81 33.07 -5.55
N TYR A 253 -8.60 32.54 -5.75
CA TYR A 253 -8.34 31.11 -5.78
C TYR A 253 -8.50 30.48 -4.39
N ASP A 254 -7.98 31.13 -3.35
CA ASP A 254 -8.14 30.67 -1.96
C ASP A 254 -9.57 30.83 -1.48
N GLU A 255 -10.28 31.90 -1.90
CA GLU A 255 -11.71 32.06 -1.63
C GLU A 255 -12.54 30.92 -2.21
N THR A 256 -12.20 30.47 -3.42
CA THR A 256 -12.87 29.34 -4.04
C THR A 256 -12.58 28.04 -3.28
N ARG A 257 -11.35 27.81 -2.88
CA ARG A 257 -10.97 26.66 -2.02
C ARG A 257 -11.70 26.68 -0.68
N TRP A 258 -11.82 27.84 -0.08
CA TRP A 258 -12.58 28.01 1.15
C TRP A 258 -14.06 27.62 0.95
N LYS A 259 -14.71 28.11 -0.10
CA LYS A 259 -16.10 27.75 -0.41
C LYS A 259 -16.28 26.26 -0.61
N ILE A 260 -15.35 25.61 -1.28
CA ILE A 260 -15.38 24.14 -1.48
C ILE A 260 -15.24 23.42 -0.13
N TYR A 261 -14.32 23.86 0.72
CA TYR A 261 -14.10 23.24 2.04
C TYR A 261 -15.31 23.47 2.97
N GLU A 262 -15.90 24.66 2.96
CA GLU A 262 -17.12 24.98 3.73
C GLU A 262 -18.29 24.07 3.30
N GLU A 263 -18.54 23.93 2.00
CA GLU A 263 -19.56 23.05 1.46
C GLU A 263 -19.30 21.56 1.77
N TYR A 264 -18.03 21.17 1.73
CA TYR A 264 -17.61 19.81 2.10
C TYR A 264 -17.94 19.52 3.57
N GLN A 265 -17.50 20.36 4.48
CA GLN A 265 -17.74 20.16 5.91
C GLN A 265 -19.23 20.21 6.26
N LYS A 266 -19.99 21.12 5.64
CA LYS A 266 -21.44 21.19 5.77
C LYS A 266 -22.15 19.92 5.25
N THR A 267 -21.67 19.34 4.16
CA THR A 267 -22.19 18.08 3.64
C THR A 267 -21.96 16.95 4.62
N LEU A 268 -20.76 16.84 5.20
CA LEU A 268 -20.45 15.84 6.22
C LEU A 268 -21.34 16.00 7.46
N GLU A 269 -21.51 17.22 7.99
CA GLU A 269 -22.38 17.51 9.14
C GLU A 269 -23.84 17.16 8.85
N THR A 270 -24.34 17.48 7.66
CA THR A 270 -25.73 17.20 7.30
C THR A 270 -26.02 15.71 7.17
N SER A 271 -25.04 14.95 6.68
CA SER A 271 -25.13 13.49 6.55
C SER A 271 -24.71 12.73 7.81
N ASN A 272 -24.38 13.43 8.89
CA ASN A 272 -23.82 12.84 10.12
C ASN A 272 -22.66 11.90 9.82
N SER A 273 -21.72 12.35 8.99
CA SER A 273 -20.60 11.56 8.49
C SER A 273 -19.27 12.24 8.80
N LEU A 274 -18.24 11.47 9.07
CA LEU A 274 -16.87 11.93 9.33
C LEU A 274 -15.94 11.34 8.29
N ASP A 275 -14.91 12.07 7.89
CA ASP A 275 -13.77 11.49 7.20
C ASP A 275 -12.67 11.07 8.20
N PHE A 276 -11.59 10.46 7.69
CA PHE A 276 -10.49 10.00 8.56
C PHE A 276 -9.77 11.15 9.27
N ASP A 277 -9.66 12.33 8.66
CA ASP A 277 -9.02 13.50 9.28
C ASP A 277 -9.90 14.08 10.41
N ASP A 278 -11.23 13.98 10.30
CA ASP A 278 -12.16 14.38 11.36
C ASP A 278 -12.01 13.55 12.64
N LEU A 279 -11.59 12.28 12.53
CA LEU A 279 -11.33 11.42 13.71
C LEU A 279 -10.21 11.98 14.61
N LEU A 280 -9.38 12.88 14.10
CA LEU A 280 -8.35 13.57 14.86
C LEU A 280 -8.72 15.03 15.14
N LEU A 281 -9.26 15.74 14.15
CA LEU A 281 -9.61 17.16 14.29
C LEU A 281 -10.74 17.39 15.30
N LEU A 282 -11.82 16.62 15.25
CA LEU A 282 -12.97 16.84 16.14
C LEU A 282 -12.63 16.57 17.62
N PRO A 283 -11.88 15.53 18.02
CA PRO A 283 -11.42 15.37 19.40
C PRO A 283 -10.54 16.56 19.85
N TYR A 284 -9.68 17.07 18.97
CA TYR A 284 -8.87 18.25 19.27
C TYR A 284 -9.74 19.48 19.55
N LEU A 285 -10.75 19.74 18.72
CA LEU A 285 -11.70 20.83 18.91
C LEU A 285 -12.55 20.62 20.17
N LEU A 286 -13.00 19.40 20.42
CA LEU A 286 -13.77 19.03 21.63
C LEU A 286 -12.97 19.35 22.89
N PHE A 287 -11.73 18.91 22.97
CA PHE A 287 -10.87 19.14 24.13
C PHE A 287 -10.52 20.62 24.34
N ARG A 288 -10.41 21.40 23.27
CA ARG A 288 -10.19 22.84 23.36
C ARG A 288 -11.40 23.62 23.81
N LYS A 289 -12.58 23.21 23.43
CA LYS A 289 -13.85 23.94 23.71
C LYS A 289 -14.50 23.52 25.00
N GLU A 290 -14.35 22.25 25.36
CA GLU A 290 -15.01 21.61 26.51
C GLU A 290 -13.95 21.11 27.52
N PRO A 291 -13.40 22.00 28.39
CA PRO A 291 -12.39 21.61 29.37
C PRO A 291 -12.83 20.51 30.34
N VAL A 292 -14.13 20.40 30.61
CA VAL A 292 -14.68 19.35 31.47
C VAL A 292 -14.50 17.98 30.82
N ILE A 293 -14.72 17.88 29.51
CA ILE A 293 -14.52 16.63 28.75
C ILE A 293 -13.03 16.28 28.70
N LEU A 294 -12.16 17.27 28.45
CA LEU A 294 -10.71 17.08 28.52
C LEU A 294 -10.30 16.53 29.88
N GLN A 295 -10.77 17.14 30.97
CA GLN A 295 -10.46 16.69 32.34
C GLN A 295 -10.97 15.26 32.62
N LYS A 296 -12.16 14.89 32.12
CA LYS A 296 -12.67 13.50 32.17
C LYS A 296 -11.65 12.53 31.58
N TRP A 297 -11.15 12.80 30.38
CA TRP A 297 -10.22 11.92 29.68
C TRP A 297 -8.81 11.95 30.28
N GLN A 298 -8.34 13.10 30.77
CA GLN A 298 -7.11 13.19 31.55
C GLN A 298 -7.14 12.31 32.79
N ASN A 299 -8.27 12.33 33.52
CA ASN A 299 -8.45 11.51 34.73
C ASN A 299 -8.62 10.02 34.44
N SER A 300 -8.85 9.64 33.18
CA SER A 300 -9.03 8.22 32.79
C SER A 300 -7.72 7.44 32.72
N PHE A 301 -6.58 8.13 32.52
CA PHE A 301 -5.30 7.48 32.29
C PHE A 301 -4.21 7.96 33.26
N ASP A 302 -3.48 7.02 33.84
CA ASP A 302 -2.28 7.29 34.66
C ASP A 302 -1.01 7.28 33.81
N TYR A 303 -1.02 6.45 32.71
CA TYR A 303 0.10 6.28 31.80
C TYR A 303 -0.38 6.34 30.35
N ILE A 304 0.38 7.06 29.53
CA ILE A 304 0.18 7.17 28.09
C ILE A 304 1.47 6.74 27.41
N LEU A 305 1.39 5.69 26.58
CA LEU A 305 2.52 5.14 25.85
C LEU A 305 2.27 5.30 24.35
N VAL A 306 3.24 5.85 23.64
CA VAL A 306 3.14 6.09 22.18
C VAL A 306 4.27 5.35 21.48
N ASP A 307 3.93 4.33 20.69
CA ASP A 307 4.89 3.64 19.83
C ASP A 307 5.09 4.43 18.52
N GLU A 308 6.27 4.31 17.92
CA GLU A 308 6.68 5.00 16.68
C GLU A 308 6.43 6.52 16.73
N ALA A 309 6.71 7.14 17.86
CA ALA A 309 6.41 8.55 18.10
C ALA A 309 7.02 9.52 17.07
N GLN A 310 8.07 9.12 16.33
CA GLN A 310 8.69 9.90 15.26
C GLN A 310 7.79 10.04 14.01
N ASP A 311 6.74 9.23 13.89
CA ASP A 311 5.82 9.27 12.75
C ASP A 311 4.53 10.05 13.05
N THR A 312 4.40 10.62 14.27
CA THR A 312 3.22 11.40 14.64
C THR A 312 3.17 12.73 13.86
N ASN A 313 1.97 13.06 13.39
CA ASN A 313 1.70 14.41 12.89
C ASN A 313 1.44 15.39 14.05
N TRP A 314 1.30 16.69 13.72
CA TRP A 314 1.12 17.73 14.74
C TRP A 314 -0.12 17.50 15.62
N ILE A 315 -1.27 17.18 15.00
CA ILE A 315 -2.53 17.03 15.73
C ILE A 315 -2.54 15.80 16.64
N GLN A 316 -1.95 14.68 16.21
CA GLN A 316 -1.77 13.47 17.01
C GLN A 316 -0.91 13.75 18.24
N PHE A 317 0.20 14.46 18.03
CA PHE A 317 1.11 14.82 19.11
C PHE A 317 0.44 15.77 20.11
N GLU A 318 -0.28 16.80 19.64
CA GLU A 318 -0.98 17.75 20.50
C GLU A 318 -2.11 17.08 21.29
N LEU A 319 -2.88 16.17 20.65
CA LEU A 319 -3.90 15.39 21.35
C LEU A 319 -3.30 14.55 22.50
N MET A 320 -2.16 13.88 22.28
CA MET A 320 -1.49 13.12 23.33
C MET A 320 -1.02 14.05 24.46
N LYS A 321 -0.48 15.21 24.13
CA LYS A 321 -0.06 16.23 25.09
C LYS A 321 -1.25 16.78 25.90
N MET A 322 -2.36 17.07 25.26
CA MET A 322 -3.58 17.49 25.96
C MET A 322 -4.09 16.41 26.92
N MET A 323 -4.13 15.15 26.47
CA MET A 323 -4.59 14.03 27.30
C MET A 323 -3.65 13.70 28.45
N SER A 324 -2.34 13.92 28.32
CA SER A 324 -1.39 13.69 29.42
C SER A 324 -1.60 14.66 30.59
N GLY A 325 -2.05 15.87 30.30
CA GLY A 325 -2.23 16.89 31.31
C GLY A 325 -0.97 17.08 32.17
N TRP A 326 -1.17 17.29 33.48
CA TRP A 326 -0.10 17.37 34.47
C TRP A 326 0.15 16.05 35.23
N TRP A 327 -0.74 15.05 35.03
CA TRP A 327 -0.81 13.85 35.88
C TRP A 327 -0.35 12.58 35.20
N ALA A 328 -0.74 12.37 33.94
CA ALA A 328 -0.42 11.13 33.22
C ALA A 328 1.06 11.13 32.80
N LYS A 329 1.73 10.03 33.11
CA LYS A 329 3.15 9.86 32.77
C LYS A 329 3.29 9.39 31.33
N MET A 330 3.85 10.27 30.50
CA MET A 330 4.06 10.02 29.08
C MET A 330 5.30 9.15 28.84
N THR A 331 5.16 8.13 28.00
CA THR A 331 6.28 7.37 27.45
C THR A 331 6.20 7.44 25.92
N LEU A 332 7.19 8.08 25.31
CA LEU A 332 7.38 8.10 23.87
C LEU A 332 8.48 7.12 23.48
N ILE A 333 8.21 6.22 22.54
CA ILE A 333 9.22 5.34 21.99
C ILE A 333 9.28 5.51 20.48
N GLY A 334 10.49 5.57 19.93
CA GLY A 334 10.65 5.80 18.51
C GLY A 334 12.07 5.65 18.00
N ASP A 335 12.19 5.73 16.68
CA ASP A 335 13.44 5.71 15.94
C ASP A 335 13.44 6.82 14.89
N ASP A 336 14.09 7.96 15.19
CA ASP A 336 14.22 9.08 14.27
C ASP A 336 14.90 8.70 12.95
N PHE A 337 15.76 7.65 12.94
CA PHE A 337 16.33 7.10 11.71
C PHE A 337 15.29 6.41 10.82
N GLN A 338 14.10 6.08 11.34
CA GLN A 338 13.00 5.46 10.60
C GLN A 338 11.79 6.39 10.35
N SER A 339 11.95 7.70 10.54
CA SER A 339 10.92 8.69 10.20
C SER A 339 10.86 8.90 8.67
N ILE A 340 9.88 8.25 8.01
CA ILE A 340 9.72 8.18 6.55
C ILE A 340 8.31 8.52 6.06
N TYR A 341 7.46 9.10 6.92
CA TYR A 341 6.09 9.47 6.60
C TYR A 341 5.86 10.98 6.56
N GLY A 342 6.90 11.79 6.22
CA GLY A 342 6.78 13.24 6.05
C GLY A 342 5.71 13.63 5.03
N TRP A 343 5.52 12.83 3.97
CA TRP A 343 4.45 13.00 3.00
C TRP A 343 3.03 12.77 3.57
N ARG A 344 2.90 12.14 4.76
CA ARG A 344 1.67 12.00 5.56
C ARG A 344 1.63 12.97 6.75
N TRP A 345 2.32 14.09 6.64
CA TRP A 345 2.37 15.15 7.66
C TRP A 345 3.09 14.74 8.96
N ALA A 346 3.83 13.63 8.99
CA ALA A 346 4.66 13.29 10.14
C ALA A 346 5.69 14.41 10.39
N LEU A 347 5.76 14.88 11.65
CA LEU A 347 6.66 15.94 12.06
C LEU A 347 7.72 15.38 13.00
N MET A 348 8.87 14.99 12.45
CA MET A 348 10.00 14.48 13.23
C MET A 348 10.47 15.50 14.30
N GLU A 349 10.28 16.80 14.04
CA GLU A 349 10.59 17.86 14.98
C GLU A 349 9.87 17.72 16.33
N ASN A 350 8.66 17.17 16.35
CA ASN A 350 7.93 16.88 17.60
C ASN A 350 8.70 15.88 18.47
N PHE A 351 9.27 14.85 17.85
CA PHE A 351 10.07 13.83 18.52
C PHE A 351 11.46 14.36 18.95
N LEU A 352 12.10 15.16 18.11
CA LEU A 352 13.43 15.73 18.41
C LEU A 352 13.36 16.82 19.48
N ASN A 353 12.27 17.61 19.52
CA ASN A 353 12.11 18.74 20.43
C ASN A 353 11.25 18.41 21.66
N VAL A 354 11.08 17.14 21.99
CA VAL A 354 10.20 16.69 23.08
C VAL A 354 10.47 17.35 24.43
N LYS A 355 11.73 17.73 24.74
CA LYS A 355 12.10 18.46 25.94
C LYS A 355 11.47 19.84 26.07
N MET A 356 11.04 20.45 24.97
CA MET A 356 10.31 21.72 25.01
C MET A 356 8.91 21.56 25.63
N TYR A 357 8.34 20.35 25.53
CA TYR A 357 7.00 20.03 26.04
C TYR A 357 7.05 19.36 27.41
N TRP A 358 8.05 18.52 27.64
CA TRP A 358 8.30 17.85 28.93
C TRP A 358 9.77 18.08 29.34
N PRO A 359 10.10 19.18 30.06
CA PRO A 359 11.48 19.52 30.43
C PRO A 359 12.18 18.44 31.27
N ASP A 360 11.40 17.75 32.13
CA ASP A 360 11.90 16.72 33.04
C ASP A 360 11.91 15.30 32.41
N ILE A 361 11.70 15.17 31.09
CA ILE A 361 11.65 13.88 30.41
C ILE A 361 12.99 13.15 30.50
N GLN A 362 12.97 11.91 30.99
CA GLN A 362 14.15 11.02 31.03
C GLN A 362 14.35 10.37 29.66
N MET A 363 15.60 10.37 29.20
CA MET A 363 15.96 9.83 27.89
C MET A 363 16.71 8.49 28.04
N PHE A 364 16.20 7.46 27.39
CA PHE A 364 16.81 6.12 27.32
C PHE A 364 17.20 5.83 25.88
N LYS A 365 18.38 5.19 25.68
CA LYS A 365 18.83 4.78 24.34
C LYS A 365 18.89 3.26 24.27
N LEU A 366 18.22 2.66 23.29
CA LEU A 366 18.30 1.23 22.99
C LEU A 366 19.20 1.04 21.77
N GLN A 367 20.43 0.64 21.99
CA GLN A 367 21.47 0.64 20.97
C GLN A 367 21.88 -0.76 20.49
N ILE A 368 21.34 -1.84 21.07
CA ILE A 368 21.70 -3.21 20.69
C ILE A 368 20.70 -3.74 19.65
N ASN A 369 21.20 -4.10 18.46
CA ASN A 369 20.40 -4.70 17.40
C ASN A 369 20.45 -6.22 17.48
N TYR A 370 19.29 -6.85 17.64
CA TYR A 370 19.10 -8.32 17.70
C TYR A 370 18.66 -8.94 16.37
N ARG A 371 18.34 -8.12 15.39
CA ARG A 371 17.77 -8.53 14.10
C ARG A 371 18.84 -8.95 13.10
N SER A 372 19.75 -8.04 12.80
CA SER A 372 20.62 -8.11 11.63
C SER A 372 22.05 -8.50 12.00
N LYS A 373 22.74 -9.10 11.04
CA LYS A 373 24.18 -9.36 11.15
C LYS A 373 25.00 -8.05 11.15
N PRO A 374 26.25 -8.07 11.66
CA PRO A 374 27.08 -6.87 11.85
C PRO A 374 27.27 -6.02 10.57
N HIS A 375 27.58 -6.62 9.42
CA HIS A 375 27.81 -5.89 8.17
C HIS A 375 26.58 -5.08 7.73
N ILE A 376 25.37 -5.55 8.02
CA ILE A 376 24.10 -4.84 7.70
C ILE A 376 23.91 -3.67 8.68
N VAL A 377 24.19 -3.89 9.98
CA VAL A 377 24.07 -2.84 11.01
C VAL A 377 25.06 -1.71 10.76
N GLU A 378 26.32 -2.05 10.46
CA GLU A 378 27.39 -1.08 10.17
C GLU A 378 27.10 -0.29 8.89
N ALA A 379 26.59 -0.94 7.84
CA ALA A 379 26.15 -0.26 6.62
C ALA A 379 25.02 0.74 6.90
N GLY A 380 24.01 0.33 7.69
CA GLY A 380 22.93 1.23 8.11
C GLY A 380 23.44 2.44 8.89
N ASN A 381 24.35 2.24 9.85
CA ASN A 381 24.96 3.32 10.61
C ASN A 381 25.76 4.28 9.71
N ALA A 382 26.50 3.76 8.75
CA ALA A 382 27.30 4.58 7.83
C ALA A 382 26.42 5.48 6.95
N ILE A 383 25.35 4.93 6.37
CA ILE A 383 24.40 5.69 5.56
C ILE A 383 23.76 6.81 6.41
N ILE A 384 23.15 6.47 7.53
CA ILE A 384 22.34 7.41 8.30
C ILE A 384 23.18 8.51 9.00
N LYS A 385 24.46 8.27 9.23
CA LYS A 385 25.40 9.24 9.81
C LYS A 385 25.49 10.54 9.00
N ASN A 386 25.18 10.49 7.70
CA ASN A 386 25.22 11.65 6.81
C ASN A 386 24.02 12.60 6.97
N ASN A 387 23.02 12.27 7.79
CA ASN A 387 21.95 13.18 8.17
C ASN A 387 22.37 14.06 9.34
N ALA A 388 22.01 15.34 9.30
CA ALA A 388 22.36 16.30 10.33
C ALA A 388 21.34 16.34 11.49
N ARG A 389 20.05 16.16 11.17
CA ARG A 389 18.95 16.28 12.16
C ARG A 389 18.57 14.91 12.69
N GLN A 390 19.17 14.52 13.82
CA GLN A 390 18.87 13.23 14.46
C GLN A 390 19.47 13.17 15.88
N TYR A 391 18.96 12.25 16.69
CA TYR A 391 19.61 11.92 17.96
C TYR A 391 20.90 11.14 17.71
N GLU A 392 21.92 11.52 18.44
CA GLU A 392 23.19 10.76 18.43
C GLU A 392 23.00 9.39 19.09
N LYS A 393 23.13 8.33 18.30
CA LYS A 393 23.09 6.93 18.74
C LYS A 393 23.97 6.08 17.83
N ASN A 394 24.56 5.03 18.40
CA ASN A 394 25.39 4.08 17.66
C ASN A 394 24.85 2.66 17.86
N ILE A 395 24.22 2.13 16.85
CA ILE A 395 23.58 0.82 16.92
C ILE A 395 24.64 -0.27 16.82
N LYS A 396 24.69 -1.15 17.84
CA LYS A 396 25.66 -2.25 17.96
C LYS A 396 24.99 -3.57 17.63
N PRO A 397 25.59 -4.43 16.80
CA PRO A 397 25.06 -5.74 16.50
C PRO A 397 25.23 -6.69 17.71
N ASN A 398 24.21 -7.52 17.97
CA ASN A 398 24.28 -8.62 18.96
C ASN A 398 24.60 -9.98 18.31
N ARG A 399 24.48 -10.09 17.00
CA ARG A 399 24.69 -11.32 16.25
C ARG A 399 26.15 -11.48 15.84
N SER A 400 26.60 -12.73 15.69
CA SER A 400 27.95 -13.05 15.24
C SER A 400 28.15 -12.77 13.76
N TRP A 401 29.38 -12.44 13.38
CA TRP A 401 29.84 -12.16 12.04
C TRP A 401 30.88 -13.18 11.56
N THR A 402 30.92 -13.41 10.25
CA THR A 402 31.97 -14.16 9.59
C THR A 402 32.53 -13.31 8.44
N GLU A 403 33.80 -13.51 8.08
CA GLU A 403 34.46 -12.76 6.96
C GLU A 403 33.76 -12.93 5.62
N LYS A 404 32.86 -13.93 5.47
CA LYS A 404 32.04 -14.16 4.28
C LYS A 404 30.76 -13.32 4.22
N ASP A 405 30.41 -12.68 5.33
CA ASP A 405 29.19 -11.87 5.43
C ASP A 405 29.48 -10.47 4.87
N MET A 406 29.17 -10.24 3.61
CA MET A 406 29.35 -8.96 2.91
C MET A 406 28.06 -8.55 2.18
N ILE A 407 27.89 -7.25 1.96
CA ILE A 407 26.87 -6.68 1.11
C ILE A 407 27.32 -6.86 -0.33
N THR A 408 26.47 -7.41 -1.18
CA THR A 408 26.81 -7.59 -2.58
C THR A 408 26.09 -6.57 -3.44
N ILE A 409 26.82 -5.82 -4.26
CA ILE A 409 26.28 -4.85 -5.21
C ILE A 409 26.47 -5.40 -6.62
N PHE A 410 25.41 -5.36 -7.42
CA PHE A 410 25.42 -5.73 -8.83
C PHE A 410 25.15 -4.53 -9.72
N SER A 411 25.94 -4.35 -10.77
CA SER A 411 25.62 -3.45 -11.87
C SER A 411 25.12 -4.25 -13.07
N HIS A 412 24.11 -3.73 -13.74
CA HIS A 412 23.44 -4.38 -14.87
C HIS A 412 23.36 -3.44 -16.07
N SER A 413 23.23 -3.99 -17.29
CA SER A 413 23.06 -3.17 -18.49
C SER A 413 21.68 -2.51 -18.54
N SER A 414 20.63 -3.26 -18.17
CA SER A 414 19.24 -2.82 -18.26
C SER A 414 18.40 -3.26 -17.05
N ASP A 415 17.18 -2.73 -16.95
CA ASP A 415 16.16 -3.15 -15.96
C ASP A 415 15.77 -4.62 -16.10
N VAL A 416 15.71 -5.11 -17.34
CA VAL A 416 15.39 -6.51 -17.62
C VAL A 416 16.51 -7.43 -17.15
N ASP A 417 17.78 -7.04 -17.39
CA ASP A 417 18.96 -7.81 -16.95
C ASP A 417 19.04 -7.81 -15.41
N GLU A 418 18.74 -6.69 -14.75
CA GLU A 418 18.66 -6.62 -13.29
C GLU A 418 17.64 -7.61 -12.73
N ALA A 419 16.43 -7.61 -13.29
CA ALA A 419 15.37 -8.49 -12.83
C ALA A 419 15.68 -9.97 -13.14
N ALA A 420 16.19 -10.28 -14.34
CA ALA A 420 16.56 -11.65 -14.73
C ALA A 420 17.67 -12.22 -13.83
N ASN A 421 18.73 -11.46 -13.60
CA ASN A 421 19.83 -11.88 -12.72
C ASN A 421 19.38 -12.04 -11.26
N THR A 422 18.50 -11.15 -10.77
CA THR A 422 17.93 -11.27 -9.43
C THR A 422 17.14 -12.58 -9.28
N ILE A 423 16.32 -12.92 -10.27
CA ILE A 423 15.53 -14.18 -10.28
C ILE A 423 16.44 -15.40 -10.34
N GLU A 424 17.48 -15.37 -11.17
CA GLU A 424 18.48 -16.44 -11.26
C GLU A 424 19.21 -16.66 -9.91
N LEU A 425 19.59 -15.58 -9.23
CA LEU A 425 20.18 -15.66 -7.89
C LEU A 425 19.22 -16.28 -6.88
N ILE A 426 17.94 -15.91 -6.90
CA ILE A 426 16.90 -16.50 -6.04
C ILE A 426 16.78 -18.01 -6.29
N LYS A 427 16.78 -18.46 -7.57
CA LYS A 427 16.79 -19.89 -7.93
C LYS A 427 18.03 -20.60 -7.38
N LYS A 428 19.22 -20.02 -7.60
CA LYS A 428 20.49 -20.60 -7.12
C LYS A 428 20.54 -20.73 -5.60
N MET A 429 20.06 -19.71 -4.88
CA MET A 429 20.00 -19.73 -3.41
C MET A 429 19.07 -20.82 -2.88
N LYS A 430 17.94 -21.06 -3.52
CA LYS A 430 17.04 -22.16 -3.17
C LYS A 430 17.70 -23.53 -3.39
N ASN A 431 18.41 -23.72 -4.49
CA ASN A 431 19.08 -24.98 -4.82
C ASN A 431 20.30 -25.25 -3.93
N THR A 432 20.92 -24.22 -3.35
CA THR A 432 22.11 -24.36 -2.47
C THR A 432 21.77 -24.50 -0.99
N TRP A 433 20.50 -24.74 -0.63
CA TRP A 433 20.03 -24.93 0.75
C TRP A 433 20.24 -23.73 1.67
N LYS A 434 20.58 -22.57 1.13
CA LYS A 434 20.79 -21.34 1.92
C LYS A 434 19.46 -20.75 2.43
N PHE A 435 18.40 -20.86 1.61
CA PHE A 435 17.02 -20.50 1.95
C PHE A 435 16.08 -21.59 1.43
N THR A 436 15.36 -22.25 2.34
CA THR A 436 14.49 -23.37 2.00
C THR A 436 13.14 -22.94 1.44
N GLN A 437 12.72 -21.72 1.75
CA GLN A 437 11.41 -21.17 1.40
C GLN A 437 11.54 -19.80 0.75
N ARG A 438 10.73 -19.53 -0.30
CA ARG A 438 10.75 -18.27 -1.08
C ARG A 438 10.28 -17.07 -0.27
N TRP A 439 9.38 -17.25 0.68
CA TRP A 439 8.91 -16.16 1.55
C TRP A 439 10.03 -15.53 2.40
N GLN A 440 11.18 -16.17 2.52
CA GLN A 440 12.39 -15.66 3.18
C GLN A 440 13.10 -14.56 2.38
N VAL A 441 12.69 -14.35 1.11
CA VAL A 441 13.29 -13.39 0.19
C VAL A 441 12.31 -12.26 -0.09
N ALA A 442 12.79 -11.02 0.05
CA ALA A 442 12.06 -9.82 -0.33
C ALA A 442 12.83 -8.99 -1.35
N ILE A 443 12.12 -8.44 -2.33
CA ILE A 443 12.61 -7.44 -3.29
C ILE A 443 11.98 -6.10 -2.92
N LEU A 444 12.80 -5.14 -2.57
CA LEU A 444 12.39 -3.80 -2.13
C LEU A 444 12.72 -2.77 -3.21
N TYR A 445 11.75 -1.94 -3.50
CA TYR A 445 11.86 -0.86 -4.50
C TYR A 445 11.23 0.45 -4.00
N ARG A 446 11.53 1.57 -4.67
CA ARG A 446 11.09 2.91 -4.23
C ARG A 446 9.63 3.19 -4.57
N THR A 447 9.17 2.82 -5.76
CA THR A 447 7.81 3.08 -6.26
C THR A 447 7.16 1.81 -6.80
N ASN A 448 5.82 1.76 -6.78
CA ASN A 448 5.06 0.58 -7.21
C ASN A 448 5.26 0.23 -8.70
N SER A 449 5.53 1.22 -9.57
CA SER A 449 5.76 0.97 -10.99
C SER A 449 6.97 0.06 -11.26
N GLN A 450 7.94 0.04 -10.34
CA GLN A 450 9.16 -0.74 -10.47
C GLN A 450 8.97 -2.26 -10.31
N SER A 451 7.86 -2.70 -9.74
CA SER A 451 7.57 -4.14 -9.57
C SER A 451 7.32 -4.90 -10.86
N SER A 452 6.81 -4.24 -11.87
CA SER A 452 6.23 -4.83 -13.06
C SER A 452 7.24 -5.60 -13.94
N VAL A 453 8.50 -5.16 -14.02
CA VAL A 453 9.54 -5.89 -14.72
C VAL A 453 9.81 -7.22 -14.02
N PHE A 454 9.86 -7.22 -12.69
CA PHE A 454 9.99 -8.42 -11.87
C PHE A 454 8.77 -9.33 -12.00
N GLU A 455 7.55 -8.76 -11.94
CA GLU A 455 6.30 -9.52 -12.08
C GLU A 455 6.27 -10.31 -13.39
N SER A 456 6.56 -9.63 -14.51
CA SER A 456 6.55 -10.28 -15.82
C SER A 456 7.54 -11.44 -15.91
N LEU A 457 8.74 -11.30 -15.33
CA LEU A 457 9.74 -12.37 -15.35
C LEU A 457 9.42 -13.50 -14.35
N PHE A 458 8.85 -13.19 -13.17
CA PHE A 458 8.37 -14.24 -12.23
C PHE A 458 7.28 -15.11 -12.86
N ILE A 459 6.37 -14.51 -13.63
CA ILE A 459 5.34 -15.22 -14.39
C ILE A 459 5.99 -16.12 -15.44
N GLN A 460 6.92 -15.61 -16.26
CA GLN A 460 7.62 -16.37 -17.29
C GLN A 460 8.39 -17.57 -16.74
N GLU A 461 8.95 -17.41 -15.53
CA GLU A 461 9.78 -18.43 -14.87
C GLU A 461 8.99 -19.34 -13.92
N TRP A 462 7.66 -19.20 -13.86
CA TRP A 462 6.76 -19.98 -12.98
C TRP A 462 7.18 -19.94 -11.51
N ILE A 463 7.65 -18.77 -11.04
CA ILE A 463 8.02 -18.56 -9.64
C ILE A 463 6.89 -17.82 -8.93
N PRO A 464 6.29 -18.41 -7.88
CA PRO A 464 5.30 -17.73 -7.07
C PRO A 464 5.87 -16.46 -6.44
N TYR A 465 5.15 -15.35 -6.58
CA TYR A 465 5.46 -14.08 -5.94
C TYR A 465 4.21 -13.44 -5.33
N LYS A 466 4.39 -12.56 -4.37
CA LYS A 466 3.31 -11.81 -3.73
C LYS A 466 3.70 -10.34 -3.60
N ILE A 467 2.83 -9.46 -4.11
CA ILE A 467 3.00 -8.02 -3.96
C ILE A 467 2.30 -7.59 -2.67
N TRP A 468 3.04 -6.90 -1.81
CA TRP A 468 2.55 -6.46 -0.51
C TRP A 468 2.02 -5.02 -0.58
N TRP A 469 0.76 -4.80 -0.23
CA TRP A 469 0.10 -3.49 -0.19
C TRP A 469 0.03 -2.75 -1.54
N ALA A 470 0.19 -3.43 -2.67
CA ALA A 470 -0.06 -2.88 -3.99
C ALA A 470 -1.26 -3.59 -4.61
N PHE A 471 -2.07 -2.84 -5.34
CA PHE A 471 -2.99 -3.47 -6.29
C PHE A 471 -2.16 -4.33 -7.24
N LYS A 472 -2.57 -5.60 -7.43
CA LYS A 472 -1.93 -6.49 -8.40
C LYS A 472 -1.85 -5.76 -9.74
N PHE A 473 -0.82 -6.03 -10.56
CA PHE A 473 -0.61 -5.32 -11.82
C PHE A 473 -1.88 -5.27 -12.68
N PHE A 474 -2.54 -6.43 -12.85
CA PHE A 474 -3.76 -6.54 -13.63
C PHE A 474 -5.01 -5.93 -12.94
N GLU A 475 -4.94 -5.61 -11.67
CA GLU A 475 -6.02 -4.95 -10.92
C GLU A 475 -5.93 -3.42 -10.96
N ARG A 476 -4.81 -2.87 -11.41
CA ARG A 476 -4.63 -1.42 -11.56
C ARG A 476 -5.68 -0.85 -12.49
N LYS A 477 -6.24 0.32 -12.13
CA LYS A 477 -7.35 0.96 -12.86
C LYS A 477 -7.03 1.09 -14.35
N GLU A 478 -5.87 1.67 -14.67
CA GLU A 478 -5.41 1.91 -16.03
C GLU A 478 -5.22 0.62 -16.84
N ILE A 479 -4.76 -0.44 -16.19
CA ILE A 479 -4.61 -1.76 -16.82
C ILE A 479 -5.98 -2.40 -17.06
N LYS A 480 -6.87 -2.39 -16.07
CA LYS A 480 -8.25 -2.88 -16.23
C LYS A 480 -9.02 -2.11 -17.32
N ASP A 481 -8.77 -0.82 -17.48
CA ASP A 481 -9.39 -0.02 -18.54
C ASP A 481 -8.91 -0.48 -19.91
N VAL A 482 -7.60 -0.67 -20.09
CA VAL A 482 -7.01 -1.19 -21.33
C VAL A 482 -7.51 -2.61 -21.61
N LEU A 483 -7.44 -3.52 -20.61
CA LEU A 483 -7.94 -4.88 -20.77
C LEU A 483 -9.44 -4.95 -21.11
N ALA A 484 -10.25 -4.04 -20.55
CA ALA A 484 -11.67 -3.95 -20.89
C ALA A 484 -11.89 -3.53 -22.35
N TYR A 485 -11.07 -2.62 -22.88
CA TYR A 485 -11.06 -2.31 -24.32
C TYR A 485 -10.73 -3.55 -25.15
N LEU A 486 -9.68 -4.30 -24.79
CA LEU A 486 -9.29 -5.51 -25.51
C LEU A 486 -10.37 -6.61 -25.43
N ARG A 487 -10.98 -6.81 -24.26
CA ARG A 487 -12.09 -7.75 -24.08
C ARG A 487 -13.29 -7.40 -24.97
N PHE A 488 -13.73 -6.14 -24.92
CA PHE A 488 -14.83 -5.66 -25.73
C PHE A 488 -14.55 -5.78 -27.22
N PHE A 489 -13.30 -5.56 -27.60
CA PHE A 489 -12.86 -5.65 -28.96
C PHE A 489 -12.91 -7.11 -29.51
N LEU A 490 -12.54 -8.09 -28.68
CA LEU A 490 -12.62 -9.52 -29.00
C LEU A 490 -14.05 -10.07 -28.91
N ASN A 491 -14.88 -9.47 -28.06
CA ASN A 491 -16.28 -9.85 -27.84
C ASN A 491 -17.14 -8.59 -27.63
N ASP A 492 -17.78 -8.14 -28.70
CA ASP A 492 -18.61 -6.93 -28.68
C ASP A 492 -19.97 -7.12 -27.95
N ARG A 493 -20.21 -8.32 -27.40
CA ARG A 493 -21.33 -8.62 -26.49
C ARG A 493 -20.92 -8.57 -25.00
N ASP A 494 -19.66 -8.27 -24.68
CA ASP A 494 -19.21 -8.10 -23.29
C ASP A 494 -19.73 -6.77 -22.73
N ASN A 495 -20.94 -6.80 -22.17
CA ASN A 495 -21.62 -5.63 -21.61
C ASN A 495 -20.87 -5.03 -20.41
N LEU A 496 -20.14 -5.83 -19.61
CA LEU A 496 -19.34 -5.35 -18.48
C LEU A 496 -18.14 -4.53 -18.98
N ALA A 497 -17.44 -5.04 -19.97
CA ALA A 497 -16.36 -4.31 -20.61
C ALA A 497 -16.87 -3.03 -21.28
N LEU A 498 -17.98 -3.10 -22.01
CA LEU A 498 -18.60 -1.94 -22.65
C LEU A 498 -19.00 -0.86 -21.63
N LYS A 499 -19.67 -1.24 -20.54
CA LYS A 499 -20.06 -0.32 -19.45
C LYS A 499 -18.85 0.40 -18.86
N ARG A 500 -17.72 -0.29 -18.74
CA ARG A 500 -16.49 0.29 -18.23
C ARG A 500 -15.88 1.31 -19.18
N ILE A 501 -15.78 0.98 -20.47
CA ILE A 501 -15.01 1.78 -21.44
C ILE A 501 -15.79 2.88 -22.15
N ILE A 502 -17.11 2.82 -22.19
CA ILE A 502 -17.92 3.74 -23.01
C ILE A 502 -17.70 5.22 -22.65
N ASN A 503 -17.41 5.50 -21.38
CA ASN A 503 -17.11 6.84 -20.88
C ASN A 503 -15.64 7.05 -20.47
N ILE A 504 -14.74 6.18 -20.87
CA ILE A 504 -13.30 6.30 -20.65
C ILE A 504 -12.58 6.33 -22.00
N PRO A 505 -11.94 7.43 -22.42
CA PRO A 505 -11.94 8.77 -21.80
C PRO A 505 -13.33 9.41 -21.72
N ASN A 506 -13.46 10.47 -20.91
CA ASN A 506 -14.74 11.12 -20.63
C ASN A 506 -15.43 11.60 -21.90
N ARG A 507 -16.57 10.95 -22.27
CA ARG A 507 -17.41 11.26 -23.45
C ARG A 507 -18.76 11.85 -23.08
N LYS A 508 -18.93 12.26 -21.81
CA LYS A 508 -20.21 12.81 -21.29
C LYS A 508 -21.36 11.79 -21.33
N ILE A 509 -21.04 10.48 -21.28
CA ILE A 509 -21.99 9.37 -21.18
C ILE A 509 -22.07 8.97 -19.71
N TRP A 510 -23.07 9.49 -19.01
CA TRP A 510 -23.25 9.27 -17.57
C TRP A 510 -24.03 7.98 -17.27
N ALA A 511 -24.01 7.53 -16.02
CA ALA A 511 -24.74 6.34 -15.57
C ALA A 511 -26.21 6.36 -15.98
N THR A 512 -26.89 7.50 -15.84
CA THR A 512 -28.30 7.68 -16.29
C THR A 512 -28.50 7.54 -17.79
N THR A 513 -27.49 7.85 -18.60
CA THR A 513 -27.53 7.62 -20.07
C THR A 513 -27.38 6.14 -20.38
N TRP A 514 -26.44 5.46 -19.66
CA TRP A 514 -26.24 4.04 -19.78
C TRP A 514 -27.51 3.25 -19.42
N GLU A 515 -28.11 3.53 -18.26
CA GLU A 515 -29.33 2.88 -17.77
C GLU A 515 -30.45 2.96 -18.82
N LYS A 516 -30.67 4.12 -19.43
CA LYS A 516 -31.68 4.28 -20.49
C LYS A 516 -31.41 3.43 -21.73
N ILE A 517 -30.14 3.29 -22.13
CA ILE A 517 -29.75 2.44 -23.26
C ILE A 517 -29.90 0.96 -22.90
N GLU A 518 -29.50 0.58 -21.69
CA GLU A 518 -29.59 -0.78 -21.14
C GLU A 518 -31.07 -1.22 -21.05
N ASP A 519 -31.94 -0.39 -20.46
CA ASP A 519 -33.39 -0.65 -20.35
C ASP A 519 -34.05 -0.81 -21.72
N TYR A 520 -33.68 0.05 -22.69
CA TYR A 520 -34.22 -0.04 -24.06
C TYR A 520 -33.78 -1.33 -24.76
N ALA A 521 -32.48 -1.68 -24.64
CA ALA A 521 -31.93 -2.89 -25.23
C ALA A 521 -32.60 -4.14 -24.64
N LEU A 522 -32.77 -4.18 -23.31
CA LEU A 522 -33.44 -5.26 -22.60
C LEU A 522 -34.92 -5.40 -23.04
N ALA A 523 -35.66 -4.28 -23.17
CA ALA A 523 -37.04 -4.28 -23.60
C ALA A 523 -37.23 -4.77 -25.05
N LYS A 524 -36.18 -4.70 -25.88
CA LYS A 524 -36.16 -5.15 -27.28
C LYS A 524 -35.49 -6.49 -27.50
N ASP A 525 -34.97 -7.12 -26.42
CA ASP A 525 -34.17 -8.36 -26.49
C ASP A 525 -32.98 -8.25 -27.46
N GLU A 526 -32.27 -7.11 -27.37
CA GLU A 526 -31.14 -6.79 -28.25
C GLU A 526 -29.85 -6.64 -27.45
N ALA A 527 -28.71 -6.84 -28.12
CA ALA A 527 -27.43 -6.52 -27.50
C ALA A 527 -27.26 -4.99 -27.31
N ILE A 528 -26.75 -4.55 -26.18
CA ILE A 528 -26.58 -3.12 -25.85
C ILE A 528 -25.76 -2.40 -26.92
N TYR A 529 -24.70 -3.01 -27.44
CA TYR A 529 -23.88 -2.42 -28.49
C TYR A 529 -24.60 -2.27 -29.83
N ASP A 530 -25.49 -3.20 -30.15
CA ASP A 530 -26.31 -3.09 -31.36
C ASP A 530 -27.34 -1.94 -31.26
N THR A 531 -27.91 -1.73 -30.08
CA THR A 531 -28.74 -0.54 -29.77
C THR A 531 -27.93 0.75 -29.94
N ILE A 532 -26.67 0.78 -29.44
CA ILE A 532 -25.78 1.93 -29.61
C ILE A 532 -25.44 2.19 -31.08
N LYS A 533 -25.22 1.16 -31.90
CA LYS A 533 -24.99 1.27 -33.35
C LYS A 533 -26.25 1.83 -34.07
N LYS A 534 -27.45 1.37 -33.69
CA LYS A 534 -28.74 1.88 -34.24
C LYS A 534 -28.93 3.36 -33.90
N LEU A 535 -28.59 3.82 -32.71
CA LEU A 535 -28.59 5.23 -32.35
C LEU A 535 -27.70 6.08 -33.26
N ARG A 536 -26.48 5.58 -33.59
CA ARG A 536 -25.60 6.28 -34.55
C ARG A 536 -26.20 6.39 -35.94
N LYS A 537 -26.82 5.32 -36.44
CA LYS A 537 -27.45 5.26 -37.77
C LYS A 537 -28.79 6.00 -37.85
N ALA A 538 -29.24 6.60 -36.74
CA ALA A 538 -30.57 7.22 -36.60
C ALA A 538 -31.73 6.25 -36.85
N GLU A 539 -31.54 4.94 -36.70
CA GLU A 539 -32.57 3.91 -36.70
C GLU A 539 -33.45 3.99 -35.43
N ILE A 540 -32.84 4.54 -34.34
CA ILE A 540 -33.50 4.92 -33.09
C ILE A 540 -33.29 6.42 -32.91
N LEU A 541 -34.36 7.18 -32.62
CA LEU A 541 -34.25 8.61 -32.38
C LEU A 541 -33.76 8.89 -30.94
N PRO A 542 -32.86 9.86 -30.75
CA PRO A 542 -32.38 10.23 -29.40
C PRO A 542 -33.49 10.62 -28.43
N ASP A 543 -34.57 11.19 -28.96
CA ASP A 543 -35.75 11.61 -28.20
C ASP A 543 -36.54 10.41 -27.61
N GLU A 544 -36.51 9.23 -28.28
CA GLU A 544 -37.12 8.01 -27.74
C GLU A 544 -36.50 7.58 -26.42
N LEU A 545 -35.17 7.73 -26.29
CA LEU A 545 -34.44 7.43 -25.07
C LEU A 545 -34.21 8.67 -24.17
N LYS A 546 -34.73 9.86 -24.58
CA LYS A 546 -34.49 11.14 -23.89
C LYS A 546 -32.98 11.38 -23.61
N LEU A 547 -32.14 11.19 -24.63
CA LEU A 547 -30.70 11.40 -24.57
C LEU A 547 -30.35 12.88 -24.85
N THR A 548 -29.34 13.37 -24.17
CA THR A 548 -28.81 14.72 -24.40
C THR A 548 -27.99 14.78 -25.70
N PRO A 549 -27.91 15.93 -26.37
CA PRO A 549 -27.05 16.10 -27.56
C PRO A 549 -25.55 15.78 -27.26
N GLN A 550 -25.10 16.08 -26.05
CA GLN A 550 -23.74 15.79 -25.61
C GLN A 550 -23.48 14.28 -25.47
N ALA A 551 -24.41 13.53 -24.89
CA ALA A 551 -24.35 12.08 -24.82
C ALA A 551 -24.33 11.44 -26.21
N MET A 552 -25.15 11.94 -27.12
CA MET A 552 -25.17 11.49 -28.53
C MET A 552 -23.85 11.75 -29.25
N THR A 553 -23.22 12.90 -29.03
CA THR A 553 -21.89 13.20 -29.57
C THR A 553 -20.85 12.21 -29.01
N GLY A 554 -20.93 11.93 -27.70
CA GLY A 554 -20.05 10.95 -27.03
C GLY A 554 -20.22 9.53 -27.58
N ILE A 555 -21.47 9.08 -27.79
CA ILE A 555 -21.79 7.77 -28.38
C ILE A 555 -21.24 7.68 -29.81
N LYS A 556 -21.44 8.71 -30.63
CA LYS A 556 -20.89 8.75 -32.00
C LYS A 556 -19.37 8.67 -32.01
N SER A 557 -18.71 9.45 -31.14
CA SER A 557 -17.26 9.43 -30.98
C SER A 557 -16.72 8.06 -30.54
N PHE A 558 -17.43 7.39 -29.64
CA PHE A 558 -17.06 6.05 -29.20
C PHE A 558 -17.13 5.02 -30.34
N ILE A 559 -18.24 5.04 -31.10
CA ILE A 559 -18.41 4.08 -32.20
C ILE A 559 -17.35 4.30 -33.29
N ILE A 560 -17.10 5.57 -33.66
CA ILE A 560 -16.07 5.90 -34.65
C ILE A 560 -14.73 5.34 -34.23
N ALA A 561 -14.31 5.61 -32.97
CA ALA A 561 -13.06 5.08 -32.43
C ALA A 561 -12.99 3.54 -32.49
N MET A 562 -14.09 2.86 -32.17
CA MET A 562 -14.15 1.39 -32.22
C MET A 562 -14.15 0.82 -33.62
N GLU A 563 -14.78 1.49 -34.61
CA GLU A 563 -14.75 1.07 -36.02
C GLU A 563 -13.35 1.26 -36.63
N GLU A 564 -12.74 2.41 -36.39
CA GLU A 564 -11.37 2.68 -36.83
C GLU A 564 -10.36 1.71 -36.23
N LEU A 565 -10.53 1.32 -34.95
CA LEU A 565 -9.70 0.28 -34.33
C LEU A 565 -9.94 -1.10 -34.95
N LYS A 566 -11.15 -1.42 -35.41
CA LYS A 566 -11.42 -2.69 -36.11
C LYS A 566 -10.73 -2.77 -37.48
N GLU A 567 -10.57 -1.66 -38.16
CA GLU A 567 -9.78 -1.59 -39.41
C GLU A 567 -8.29 -1.81 -39.15
N ASP A 568 -7.77 -1.32 -38.02
CA ASP A 568 -6.38 -1.49 -37.58
C ASP A 568 -6.06 -2.93 -37.10
N LEU A 569 -7.08 -3.81 -36.90
CA LEU A 569 -6.93 -5.22 -36.49
C LEU A 569 -6.27 -6.13 -37.53
N ALA A 570 -6.07 -5.66 -38.72
CA ALA A 570 -5.22 -6.36 -39.68
C ALA A 570 -3.72 -6.43 -39.23
N VAL A 571 -3.38 -5.74 -38.14
CA VAL A 571 -2.09 -5.80 -37.45
C VAL A 571 -2.09 -7.05 -36.54
N GLU A 572 -1.36 -8.10 -36.95
CA GLU A 572 -1.31 -9.41 -36.30
C GLU A 572 -0.62 -9.39 -34.91
N ASN A 573 -0.08 -8.23 -34.47
CA ASN A 573 0.75 -8.10 -33.27
C ASN A 573 -0.01 -7.49 -32.09
N PRO A 574 -0.23 -8.21 -30.96
CA PRO A 574 -0.90 -7.68 -29.78
C PRO A 574 -0.31 -6.39 -29.21
N SER A 575 1.01 -6.25 -29.20
CA SER A 575 1.67 -5.04 -28.67
C SER A 575 1.38 -3.80 -29.50
N ASP A 576 1.48 -3.92 -30.83
CA ASP A 576 1.23 -2.83 -31.76
C ASP A 576 -0.24 -2.40 -31.74
N PHE A 577 -1.14 -3.38 -31.57
CA PHE A 577 -2.57 -3.13 -31.40
C PHE A 577 -2.87 -2.35 -30.11
N ILE A 578 -2.31 -2.78 -28.95
CA ILE A 578 -2.51 -2.09 -27.67
C ILE A 578 -1.96 -0.66 -27.75
N GLU A 579 -0.80 -0.47 -28.35
CA GLU A 579 -0.19 0.85 -28.53
C GLU A 579 -1.06 1.75 -29.42
N ALA A 580 -1.51 1.26 -30.58
CA ALA A 580 -2.38 1.98 -31.50
C ALA A 580 -3.71 2.37 -30.84
N MET A 581 -4.31 1.42 -30.09
CA MET A 581 -5.55 1.64 -29.35
C MET A 581 -5.39 2.76 -28.30
N VAL A 582 -4.36 2.69 -27.44
CA VAL A 582 -4.11 3.66 -26.37
C VAL A 582 -3.88 5.06 -26.95
N LYS A 583 -3.15 5.17 -28.07
CA LYS A 583 -2.96 6.44 -28.81
C LYS A 583 -4.28 6.96 -29.40
N LYS A 584 -5.03 6.08 -30.06
CA LYS A 584 -6.29 6.44 -30.75
C LYS A 584 -7.35 6.98 -29.80
N ILE A 585 -7.51 6.33 -28.62
CA ILE A 585 -8.43 6.80 -27.60
C ILE A 585 -7.90 7.99 -26.79
N ASN A 586 -6.68 8.43 -27.07
CA ASN A 586 -6.00 9.52 -26.36
C ASN A 586 -5.98 9.34 -24.83
N TYR A 587 -5.65 8.11 -24.40
CA TYR A 587 -5.72 7.72 -22.99
C TYR A 587 -4.71 8.48 -22.11
N LYS A 588 -3.58 8.90 -22.67
CA LYS A 588 -2.58 9.72 -21.96
C LYS A 588 -3.15 11.06 -21.49
N ASP A 589 -3.81 11.79 -22.40
CA ASP A 589 -4.45 13.07 -22.06
C ASP A 589 -5.59 12.90 -21.06
N TYR A 590 -6.28 11.75 -21.11
CA TYR A 590 -7.28 11.39 -20.10
C TYR A 590 -6.63 11.23 -18.72
N LEU A 591 -5.52 10.51 -18.59
CA LEU A 591 -4.80 10.35 -17.32
C LEU A 591 -4.30 11.70 -16.78
N ILE A 592 -3.72 12.56 -17.62
CA ILE A 592 -3.27 13.92 -17.24
C ILE A 592 -4.43 14.76 -16.69
N LYS A 593 -5.64 14.60 -17.24
CA LYS A 593 -6.83 15.33 -16.78
C LYS A 593 -7.45 14.75 -15.50
N GLU A 594 -7.33 13.43 -15.30
CA GLU A 594 -7.89 12.75 -14.11
C GLU A 594 -6.96 12.86 -12.90
N GLU A 595 -5.64 12.80 -13.11
CA GLU A 595 -4.67 12.83 -12.03
C GLU A 595 -4.23 14.27 -11.70
N TRP A 596 -4.05 14.54 -10.42
CA TRP A 596 -3.63 15.87 -9.97
C TRP A 596 -2.14 16.13 -10.20
N TRP A 597 -1.31 15.11 -9.98
CA TRP A 597 0.13 15.18 -10.24
C TRP A 597 0.42 14.63 -11.64
N GLU A 598 1.07 15.42 -12.47
CA GLU A 598 1.56 14.97 -13.78
C GLU A 598 2.40 13.69 -13.63
N GLN A 599 3.17 13.58 -12.56
CA GLN A 599 3.95 12.40 -12.22
C GLN A 599 3.09 11.14 -11.99
N GLN A 600 1.91 11.25 -11.36
CA GLN A 600 1.01 10.09 -11.17
C GLN A 600 0.36 9.66 -12.49
N ALA A 601 -0.01 10.62 -13.33
CA ALA A 601 -0.51 10.32 -14.67
C ALA A 601 0.55 9.59 -15.49
N GLU A 602 1.77 10.03 -15.32
CA GLU A 602 2.92 9.44 -15.94
C GLU A 602 3.20 8.01 -15.44
N GLU A 603 3.23 7.74 -14.15
CA GLU A 603 3.36 6.41 -13.56
C GLU A 603 2.28 5.43 -14.07
N LYS A 604 1.04 5.89 -14.19
CA LYS A 604 -0.06 5.07 -14.75
C LYS A 604 0.14 4.78 -16.23
N TYR A 605 0.65 5.75 -16.97
CA TYR A 605 0.94 5.53 -18.39
C TYR A 605 2.13 4.59 -18.60
N GLU A 606 3.15 4.62 -17.71
CA GLU A 606 4.24 3.62 -17.68
C GLU A 606 3.71 2.20 -17.45
N ASN A 607 2.73 2.02 -16.57
CA ASN A 607 2.09 0.71 -16.37
C ASN A 607 1.48 0.18 -17.67
N ILE A 608 0.88 1.05 -18.49
CA ILE A 608 0.38 0.66 -19.81
C ILE A 608 1.53 0.28 -20.75
N GLY A 609 2.63 1.05 -20.73
CA GLY A 609 3.84 0.72 -21.48
C GLY A 609 4.38 -0.67 -21.13
N GLN A 610 4.30 -1.06 -19.87
CA GLN A 610 4.71 -2.39 -19.42
C GLN A 610 3.75 -3.49 -19.90
N LEU A 611 2.44 -3.23 -19.95
CA LEU A 611 1.50 -4.16 -20.56
C LEU A 611 1.83 -4.40 -22.04
N ILE A 612 2.18 -3.34 -22.78
CA ILE A 612 2.61 -3.43 -24.17
C ILE A 612 3.91 -4.22 -24.30
N ASN A 613 4.90 -3.98 -23.41
CA ASN A 613 6.15 -4.76 -23.40
C ASN A 613 5.90 -6.24 -23.07
N MET A 614 4.95 -6.54 -22.16
CA MET A 614 4.52 -7.93 -21.89
C MET A 614 3.94 -8.57 -23.15
N ALA A 615 3.05 -7.86 -23.84
CA ALA A 615 2.46 -8.33 -25.10
C ALA A 615 3.54 -8.54 -26.17
N SER A 616 4.53 -7.66 -26.28
CA SER A 616 5.66 -7.79 -27.20
C SER A 616 6.52 -9.03 -26.91
N LYS A 617 6.86 -9.25 -25.65
CA LYS A 617 7.64 -10.44 -25.23
C LYS A 617 6.87 -11.76 -25.38
N TYR A 618 5.54 -11.70 -25.30
CA TYR A 618 4.71 -12.86 -25.55
C TYR A 618 4.78 -13.33 -27.00
N ILE A 619 4.98 -12.41 -27.94
CA ILE A 619 5.17 -12.67 -29.36
C ILE A 619 6.44 -13.46 -29.63
N GLU A 620 7.51 -13.22 -28.87
CA GLU A 620 8.80 -13.91 -29.04
C GLU A 620 8.72 -15.44 -28.79
N LYS A 621 7.68 -15.92 -28.10
CA LYS A 621 7.51 -17.35 -27.76
C LYS A 621 6.70 -18.14 -28.77
N TRP A 622 5.68 -17.54 -29.41
CA TRP A 622 4.71 -18.19 -30.32
C TRP A 622 4.17 -17.15 -31.31
N GLU A 623 3.49 -17.52 -32.37
CA GLU A 623 2.70 -16.58 -33.18
C GLU A 623 1.36 -16.28 -32.45
N PRO A 624 1.27 -15.40 -31.47
CA PRO A 624 0.10 -15.26 -30.64
C PRO A 624 -0.85 -14.23 -31.22
N THR A 625 -2.09 -14.64 -31.30
CA THR A 625 -3.19 -13.71 -31.53
C THR A 625 -3.50 -12.90 -30.27
N LEU A 626 -4.14 -11.74 -30.42
CA LEU A 626 -4.63 -10.96 -29.28
C LEU A 626 -5.54 -11.78 -28.34
N ARG A 627 -6.29 -12.75 -28.90
CA ARG A 627 -7.15 -13.67 -28.13
C ARG A 627 -6.34 -14.54 -27.19
N GLN A 628 -5.27 -15.17 -27.68
CA GLN A 628 -4.39 -16.02 -26.86
C GLN A 628 -3.69 -15.23 -25.78
N PHE A 629 -3.22 -14.01 -26.07
CA PHE A 629 -2.67 -13.11 -25.07
C PHE A 629 -3.70 -12.81 -23.96
N MET A 630 -4.96 -12.51 -24.31
CA MET A 630 -6.02 -12.22 -23.35
C MET A 630 -6.43 -13.43 -22.51
N GLU A 631 -6.41 -14.64 -23.10
CA GLU A 631 -6.64 -15.90 -22.37
C GLU A 631 -5.58 -16.13 -21.31
N GLU A 632 -4.30 -15.91 -21.64
CA GLU A 632 -3.21 -16.07 -20.68
C GLU A 632 -3.26 -15.01 -19.58
N VAL A 633 -3.54 -13.74 -19.91
CA VAL A 633 -3.74 -12.68 -18.92
C VAL A 633 -4.88 -13.05 -17.95
N SER A 634 -5.97 -13.62 -18.45
CA SER A 634 -7.10 -14.06 -17.61
C SER A 634 -6.70 -15.18 -16.65
N LEU A 635 -5.96 -16.20 -17.14
CA LEU A 635 -5.46 -17.28 -16.30
C LEU A 635 -4.48 -16.79 -15.22
N LEU A 636 -3.67 -15.79 -15.54
CA LEU A 636 -2.72 -15.19 -14.60
C LEU A 636 -3.40 -14.36 -13.51
N SER A 637 -4.51 -13.69 -13.83
CA SER A 637 -5.30 -12.94 -12.86
C SER A 637 -5.97 -13.88 -11.84
N ASP A 638 -6.48 -15.03 -12.27
CA ASP A 638 -7.17 -16.00 -11.40
C ASP A 638 -6.24 -16.75 -10.44
N ILE A 639 -5.01 -17.06 -10.86
CA ILE A 639 -4.00 -17.73 -10.00
C ILE A 639 -3.66 -16.88 -8.77
N THR A 640 -3.91 -15.58 -8.81
CA THR A 640 -3.56 -14.65 -7.73
C THR A 640 -4.70 -14.38 -6.73
N GLU A 641 -5.93 -14.85 -6.96
CA GLU A 641 -7.09 -14.58 -6.08
C GLU A 641 -7.26 -15.56 -4.90
N ASN A 642 -6.72 -16.78 -4.96
CA ASN A 642 -7.07 -17.86 -4.03
C ASN A 642 -6.02 -18.18 -2.96
N GLU A 643 -5.33 -17.20 -2.34
CA GLU A 643 -4.26 -17.63 -1.46
C GLU A 643 -4.19 -17.01 -0.07
N LYS A 644 -4.42 -17.90 0.91
CA LYS A 644 -4.08 -17.77 2.33
C LYS A 644 -2.57 -17.45 2.53
N TRP A 645 -2.22 -16.89 3.64
CA TRP A 645 -0.91 -16.33 4.04
C TRP A 645 0.30 -17.27 3.94
N ASP A 646 0.10 -18.58 3.72
CA ASP A 646 1.11 -19.66 3.82
C ASP A 646 1.81 -20.05 2.53
N ILE A 647 1.72 -19.25 1.46
CA ILE A 647 2.34 -19.62 0.20
C ILE A 647 3.82 -19.29 0.21
N ASP A 648 4.62 -20.27 -0.23
CA ASP A 648 6.05 -20.14 -0.49
C ASP A 648 6.33 -19.24 -1.71
N ALA A 649 6.16 -17.92 -1.53
CA ALA A 649 6.26 -16.90 -2.58
C ALA A 649 7.29 -15.84 -2.24
N VAL A 650 8.01 -15.33 -3.25
CA VAL A 650 8.91 -14.16 -3.11
C VAL A 650 8.07 -12.91 -2.84
N LYS A 651 8.49 -12.09 -1.88
CA LYS A 651 7.77 -10.86 -1.52
C LYS A 651 8.29 -9.67 -2.31
N LEU A 652 7.39 -8.96 -3.00
CA LEU A 652 7.66 -7.72 -3.71
C LEU A 652 6.95 -6.58 -3.00
N MET A 653 7.65 -5.50 -2.65
CA MET A 653 7.04 -4.37 -1.95
C MET A 653 7.85 -3.08 -2.07
N THR A 654 7.18 -1.95 -1.87
CA THR A 654 7.90 -0.68 -1.68
C THR A 654 8.65 -0.69 -0.35
N ILE A 655 9.72 0.09 -0.28
CA ILE A 655 10.48 0.26 0.97
C ILE A 655 9.57 0.79 2.09
N HIS A 656 8.64 1.70 1.80
CA HIS A 656 7.68 2.21 2.78
C HIS A 656 6.83 1.10 3.39
N SER A 657 6.32 0.19 2.56
CA SER A 657 5.51 -0.94 3.01
C SER A 657 6.32 -1.98 3.81
N SER A 658 7.65 -2.02 3.64
CA SER A 658 8.52 -2.95 4.35
C SER A 658 8.85 -2.54 5.79
N LYS A 659 8.49 -1.31 6.23
CA LYS A 659 8.90 -0.73 7.52
C LYS A 659 8.61 -1.65 8.72
N TRP A 660 7.49 -2.37 8.67
CA TRP A 660 7.01 -3.24 9.76
C TRP A 660 7.41 -4.72 9.59
N LEU A 661 8.22 -5.02 8.56
CA LEU A 661 8.59 -6.38 8.19
C LEU A 661 10.10 -6.58 8.29
N GLU A 662 10.52 -7.86 8.25
CA GLU A 662 11.93 -8.23 8.27
C GLU A 662 12.13 -9.58 7.59
N PHE A 663 13.20 -9.71 6.81
CA PHE A 663 13.43 -10.86 5.95
C PHE A 663 14.86 -11.40 6.11
N PRO A 664 15.05 -12.73 6.03
CA PRO A 664 16.39 -13.31 5.99
C PRO A 664 17.25 -12.78 4.84
N CYS A 665 16.65 -12.59 3.65
CA CYS A 665 17.32 -12.09 2.47
C CYS A 665 16.54 -10.92 1.85
N VAL A 666 17.25 -9.81 1.57
CA VAL A 666 16.67 -8.62 0.96
C VAL A 666 17.47 -8.26 -0.29
N PHE A 667 16.75 -7.97 -1.37
CA PHE A 667 17.23 -7.29 -2.56
C PHE A 667 16.70 -5.86 -2.56
N ILE A 668 17.58 -4.86 -2.65
CA ILE A 668 17.21 -3.46 -2.90
C ILE A 668 17.60 -3.16 -4.34
N VAL A 669 16.60 -2.88 -5.17
CA VAL A 669 16.75 -2.73 -6.61
C VAL A 669 16.47 -1.29 -7.06
N TRP A 670 16.82 -0.95 -8.30
CA TRP A 670 16.62 0.40 -8.87
C TRP A 670 17.38 1.49 -8.09
N LEU A 671 18.64 1.25 -7.77
CA LEU A 671 19.51 2.17 -7.02
C LEU A 671 20.23 3.14 -7.94
N GLU A 672 19.52 4.10 -8.53
CA GLU A 672 20.06 5.18 -9.34
C GLU A 672 19.61 6.56 -8.85
N ASP A 673 20.49 7.58 -8.94
CA ASP A 673 20.12 8.96 -8.65
C ASP A 673 19.01 9.44 -9.61
N GLY A 674 17.96 10.08 -9.06
CA GLY A 674 16.76 10.45 -9.79
C GLY A 674 15.63 9.40 -9.70
N ILE A 675 15.95 8.18 -9.26
CA ILE A 675 14.99 7.10 -8.98
C ILE A 675 14.97 6.80 -7.48
N PHE A 676 16.12 6.53 -6.88
CA PHE A 676 16.30 6.41 -5.45
C PHE A 676 17.70 6.90 -5.06
N PRO A 677 17.82 8.15 -4.56
CA PRO A 677 16.78 9.13 -4.22
C PRO A 677 16.03 9.68 -5.43
N LEU A 678 14.78 10.15 -5.22
CA LEU A 678 13.97 10.79 -6.25
C LEU A 678 14.61 12.11 -6.74
N SER A 679 14.35 12.49 -7.99
CA SER A 679 14.94 13.70 -8.60
C SER A 679 14.66 14.99 -7.82
N ASN A 680 13.45 15.16 -7.28
CA ASN A 680 13.09 16.33 -6.47
C ASN A 680 13.84 16.37 -5.12
N ALA A 681 14.18 15.21 -4.56
CA ALA A 681 14.91 15.11 -3.31
C ALA A 681 16.39 15.44 -3.45
N THR A 682 16.95 15.32 -4.66
CA THR A 682 18.39 15.62 -4.87
C THR A 682 18.72 17.11 -4.71
N LEU A 683 17.73 17.99 -4.83
CA LEU A 683 17.87 19.45 -4.74
C LEU A 683 17.48 20.03 -3.38
N ASP A 684 16.73 19.28 -2.56
CA ASP A 684 16.29 19.70 -1.22
C ASP A 684 16.97 18.86 -0.14
N PRO A 685 17.84 19.47 0.71
CA PRO A 685 18.52 18.75 1.78
C PRO A 685 17.57 18.00 2.74
N LYS A 686 16.39 18.55 3.03
CA LYS A 686 15.42 17.91 3.93
C LYS A 686 14.81 16.66 3.31
N LEU A 687 14.43 16.74 2.04
CA LEU A 687 13.92 15.60 1.30
C LEU A 687 14.99 14.53 1.09
N LEU A 688 16.24 14.94 0.86
CA LEU A 688 17.37 14.01 0.74
C LEU A 688 17.63 13.27 2.07
N GLU A 689 17.52 13.95 3.21
CA GLU A 689 17.60 13.28 4.51
C GLU A 689 16.46 12.27 4.72
N GLU A 690 15.24 12.54 4.22
CA GLU A 690 14.12 11.59 4.28
C GLU A 690 14.38 10.37 3.37
N GLU A 691 14.86 10.57 2.14
CA GLU A 691 15.25 9.47 1.24
C GLU A 691 16.38 8.63 1.85
N ARG A 692 17.33 9.26 2.57
CA ARG A 692 18.40 8.52 3.28
C ARG A 692 17.85 7.71 4.46
N ARG A 693 16.88 8.22 5.20
CA ARG A 693 16.15 7.42 6.21
C ARG A 693 15.40 6.25 5.57
N LEU A 694 14.84 6.47 4.39
CA LEU A 694 14.20 5.39 3.63
C LEU A 694 15.21 4.32 3.22
N MET A 695 16.42 4.71 2.77
CA MET A 695 17.51 3.76 2.49
C MET A 695 17.96 3.01 3.75
N TYR A 696 18.07 3.69 4.89
CA TYR A 696 18.34 3.06 6.18
C TYR A 696 17.27 2.02 6.55
N VAL A 697 15.98 2.35 6.32
CA VAL A 697 14.89 1.40 6.52
C VAL A 697 15.08 0.18 5.63
N ALA A 698 15.35 0.36 4.33
CA ALA A 698 15.52 -0.73 3.38
C ALA A 698 16.64 -1.70 3.80
N VAL A 699 17.80 -1.16 4.16
CA VAL A 699 18.96 -1.93 4.64
C VAL A 699 18.62 -2.71 5.90
N THR A 700 17.95 -2.07 6.86
CA THR A 700 17.62 -2.68 8.16
C THR A 700 16.46 -3.68 8.12
N ARG A 701 15.87 -3.92 6.95
CA ARG A 701 14.90 -5.04 6.76
C ARG A 701 15.60 -6.38 6.65
N ALA A 702 16.87 -6.40 6.23
CA ALA A 702 17.65 -7.63 6.10
C ALA A 702 18.11 -8.17 7.45
N LYS A 703 18.00 -9.51 7.64
CA LYS A 703 18.54 -10.23 8.79
C LYS A 703 19.94 -10.78 8.52
N ASP A 704 20.09 -11.48 7.40
CA ASP A 704 21.27 -12.29 7.10
C ASP A 704 22.02 -11.88 5.85
N VAL A 705 21.29 -11.57 4.77
CA VAL A 705 21.88 -11.30 3.46
C VAL A 705 21.24 -10.07 2.82
N LEU A 706 22.08 -9.19 2.29
CA LEU A 706 21.67 -7.99 1.62
C LEU A 706 22.32 -7.92 0.23
N PHE A 707 21.47 -7.83 -0.78
CA PHE A 707 21.85 -7.54 -2.16
C PHE A 707 21.34 -6.16 -2.56
N MET A 708 22.13 -5.45 -3.33
CA MET A 708 21.81 -4.16 -3.89
C MET A 708 22.08 -4.18 -5.39
N SER A 709 21.27 -3.50 -6.20
CA SER A 709 21.51 -3.47 -7.63
C SER A 709 21.08 -2.16 -8.27
N TYR A 710 21.76 -1.83 -9.37
CA TYR A 710 21.42 -0.73 -10.25
C TYR A 710 21.67 -1.13 -11.72
N ALA A 711 21.04 -0.38 -12.64
CA ALA A 711 21.25 -0.57 -14.09
C ALA A 711 21.78 0.71 -14.75
N HIS A 712 22.63 0.53 -15.77
CA HIS A 712 23.20 1.65 -16.55
C HIS A 712 22.16 2.32 -17.44
N SER A 713 21.18 1.55 -17.93
CA SER A 713 20.09 2.06 -18.75
C SER A 713 18.74 1.52 -18.26
N ARG A 714 17.73 2.39 -18.28
CA ARG A 714 16.34 2.05 -17.93
C ARG A 714 15.40 2.51 -19.03
N MET A 715 14.49 1.65 -19.41
CA MET A 715 13.40 2.06 -20.28
C MET A 715 12.34 2.75 -19.42
N THR A 716 12.39 4.08 -19.35
CA THR A 716 11.36 4.89 -18.71
C THR A 716 10.71 5.76 -19.79
N TRP A 717 9.37 5.77 -19.91
CA TRP A 717 8.68 6.69 -20.82
C TRP A 717 9.02 6.53 -22.30
N TRP A 718 9.20 5.32 -22.81
CA TRP A 718 9.66 5.08 -24.19
C TRP A 718 11.02 5.74 -24.51
N GLN A 719 11.70 6.19 -23.47
CA GLN A 719 13.04 6.75 -23.58
C GLN A 719 14.00 5.95 -22.72
N VAL A 720 15.12 5.63 -23.29
CA VAL A 720 16.23 5.07 -22.52
C VAL A 720 16.84 6.19 -21.71
N LYS A 721 16.78 6.10 -20.38
CA LYS A 721 17.46 7.01 -19.46
C LYS A 721 18.66 6.32 -18.85
N ASN A 722 19.76 7.03 -18.83
CA ASN A 722 21.00 6.60 -18.19
C ASN A 722 21.21 7.44 -16.93
N ASN A 723 20.82 6.91 -15.79
CA ASN A 723 21.03 7.56 -14.51
C ASN A 723 22.32 7.06 -13.86
N PRO A 724 23.07 7.93 -13.15
CA PRO A 724 24.24 7.47 -12.39
C PRO A 724 23.80 6.59 -11.24
N PRO A 725 24.68 5.68 -10.74
CA PRO A 725 24.40 4.89 -9.55
C PRO A 725 24.01 5.78 -8.37
N SER A 726 23.11 5.30 -7.54
CA SER A 726 22.63 6.01 -6.36
C SER A 726 23.79 6.47 -5.47
N ARG A 727 23.77 7.74 -5.06
CA ARG A 727 24.75 8.30 -4.12
C ARG A 727 24.82 7.53 -2.80
N PHE A 728 23.76 6.85 -2.40
CA PHE A 728 23.72 6.04 -1.19
C PHE A 728 24.65 4.83 -1.25
N LEU A 729 25.00 4.34 -2.45
CA LEU A 729 25.98 3.27 -2.61
C LEU A 729 27.39 3.73 -2.25
N ALA A 730 27.72 5.01 -2.50
CA ALA A 730 29.01 5.60 -2.14
C ALA A 730 29.12 5.88 -0.62
N GLU A 731 28.01 5.91 0.10
CA GLU A 731 27.97 6.09 1.56
C GLU A 731 28.26 4.79 2.34
N LEU A 732 28.34 3.65 1.65
CA LEU A 732 28.65 2.35 2.25
C LEU A 732 30.14 2.19 2.54
N PRO A 733 30.54 1.59 3.68
CA PRO A 733 31.93 1.25 3.96
C PRO A 733 32.47 0.24 2.94
N GLN A 734 33.56 0.58 2.28
CA GLN A 734 34.15 -0.25 1.20
C GLN A 734 34.58 -1.66 1.66
N ASN A 735 35.00 -1.80 2.90
CA ASN A 735 35.36 -3.08 3.50
C ASN A 735 34.20 -4.04 3.74
N LEU A 736 32.97 -3.55 3.67
CA LEU A 736 31.74 -4.36 3.82
C LEU A 736 31.07 -4.72 2.50
N VAL A 737 31.60 -4.20 1.39
CA VAL A 737 30.94 -4.28 0.08
C VAL A 737 31.76 -5.13 -0.89
N LYS A 738 31.06 -5.96 -1.66
CA LYS A 738 31.59 -6.70 -2.78
C LYS A 738 30.78 -6.36 -4.03
N SER A 739 31.39 -5.73 -5.00
CA SER A 739 30.74 -5.30 -6.23
C SER A 739 31.04 -6.27 -7.39
N TYR A 740 30.04 -6.57 -8.15
CA TYR A 740 30.13 -7.36 -9.39
C TYR A 740 29.52 -6.56 -10.54
N ASP A 741 30.30 -6.38 -11.58
CA ASP A 741 29.81 -5.80 -12.82
C ASP A 741 29.30 -6.91 -13.74
N LEU A 742 27.99 -7.00 -13.87
CA LEU A 742 27.32 -7.95 -14.74
C LEU A 742 26.93 -7.33 -16.10
N SER A 743 27.22 -6.05 -16.30
CA SER A 743 26.97 -5.36 -17.57
C SER A 743 27.84 -5.91 -18.72
N TRP A 744 29.00 -6.48 -18.39
CA TRP A 744 29.96 -7.07 -19.35
C TRP A 744 29.83 -8.59 -19.51
N TRP A 745 29.14 -9.31 -18.61
CA TRP A 745 29.10 -10.77 -18.62
C TRP A 745 28.28 -11.33 -19.79
N LEU A 746 27.16 -10.67 -20.12
CA LEU A 746 26.37 -11.02 -21.31
C LEU A 746 27.07 -10.65 -22.62
N TRP A 747 27.99 -9.67 -22.59
CA TRP A 747 28.73 -9.26 -23.75
C TRP A 747 29.80 -10.27 -24.16
N ASN A 748 30.42 -10.94 -23.19
CA ASN A 748 31.54 -11.84 -23.48
C ASN A 748 31.15 -13.26 -23.90
N GLU A 749 29.97 -13.75 -23.54
CA GLU A 749 29.49 -15.08 -23.98
C GLU A 749 28.86 -15.05 -25.39
N VAL A 750 28.30 -13.91 -25.81
CA VAL A 750 27.57 -13.81 -27.09
C VAL A 750 28.41 -13.24 -28.23
N THR A 751 29.44 -12.46 -27.93
CA THR A 751 30.22 -11.74 -28.98
C THR A 751 31.33 -12.57 -29.62
N SER A 752 31.59 -13.77 -29.18
CA SER A 752 32.80 -14.49 -29.63
C SER A 752 32.70 -15.26 -30.95
N ASN A 753 31.49 -15.43 -31.54
CA ASN A 753 31.37 -16.35 -32.67
C ASN A 753 30.49 -15.93 -33.86
N ILE A 754 29.86 -14.75 -33.84
CA ILE A 754 28.99 -14.32 -34.95
C ILE A 754 29.65 -13.15 -35.65
N SER A 755 30.03 -13.38 -36.95
CA SER A 755 30.63 -12.40 -37.81
C SER A 755 29.78 -12.11 -39.06
N GLU A 756 30.13 -11.07 -39.81
CA GLU A 756 29.48 -10.77 -41.08
C GLU A 756 29.57 -12.01 -42.02
N TRP A 757 28.46 -12.27 -42.69
CA TRP A 757 28.28 -13.40 -43.61
C TRP A 757 28.00 -14.76 -42.93
N ASP A 758 27.99 -14.85 -41.60
CA ASP A 758 27.59 -16.10 -40.93
C ASP A 758 26.11 -16.42 -41.18
N THR A 759 25.85 -17.74 -41.27
CA THR A 759 24.50 -18.25 -41.32
C THR A 759 24.05 -18.40 -39.88
N VAL A 760 22.97 -17.69 -39.52
CA VAL A 760 22.43 -17.68 -38.20
C VAL A 760 20.95 -18.12 -38.20
N ARG A 761 20.51 -18.66 -37.08
CA ARG A 761 19.12 -19.01 -36.84
C ARG A 761 18.56 -18.14 -35.73
N HIS A 762 17.46 -17.49 -36.01
CA HIS A 762 16.63 -16.78 -35.01
C HIS A 762 15.34 -17.58 -34.76
N LYS A 763 14.95 -17.76 -33.52
CA LYS A 763 13.78 -18.60 -33.15
C LYS A 763 12.49 -18.19 -33.85
N LEU A 764 12.29 -16.90 -34.10
CA LEU A 764 11.09 -16.35 -34.77
C LEU A 764 11.25 -16.13 -36.26
N PHE A 765 12.42 -15.66 -36.69
CA PHE A 765 12.62 -15.23 -38.08
C PHE A 765 13.22 -16.33 -38.96
N GLY A 766 13.59 -17.47 -38.36
CA GLY A 766 14.18 -18.58 -39.06
C GLY A 766 15.65 -18.40 -39.39
N VAL A 767 16.12 -19.02 -40.45
CA VAL A 767 17.52 -18.99 -40.91
C VAL A 767 17.76 -17.69 -41.73
N GLY A 768 18.88 -17.03 -41.47
CA GLY A 768 19.29 -15.82 -42.17
C GLY A 768 20.80 -15.67 -42.27
N TYR A 769 21.26 -14.69 -43.05
CA TYR A 769 22.66 -14.34 -43.20
C TYR A 769 22.93 -12.99 -42.55
N VAL A 770 23.97 -12.93 -41.73
CA VAL A 770 24.42 -11.69 -41.08
C VAL A 770 25.02 -10.76 -42.12
N MET A 771 24.50 -9.58 -42.32
CA MET A 771 24.94 -8.60 -43.30
C MET A 771 25.93 -7.61 -42.69
N GLU A 772 25.75 -7.24 -41.45
CA GLU A 772 26.55 -6.26 -40.72
C GLU A 772 26.43 -6.52 -39.21
N VAL A 773 27.53 -6.37 -38.51
CA VAL A 773 27.59 -6.52 -37.05
C VAL A 773 28.22 -5.25 -36.45
N TRP A 774 27.53 -4.65 -35.48
CA TRP A 774 28.13 -3.55 -34.70
C TRP A 774 27.64 -3.61 -33.26
N ASN A 775 28.55 -3.41 -32.36
CA ASN A 775 28.26 -3.57 -30.92
C ASN A 775 27.62 -4.91 -30.61
N ASN A 776 26.37 -4.91 -30.13
CA ASN A 776 25.60 -6.09 -29.75
C ASN A 776 24.45 -6.42 -30.73
N MET A 777 24.46 -5.82 -31.90
CA MET A 777 23.38 -5.92 -32.89
C MET A 777 23.93 -6.44 -34.22
N ALA A 778 23.11 -7.21 -34.92
CA ALA A 778 23.38 -7.57 -36.31
C ALA A 778 22.21 -7.18 -37.21
N ILE A 779 22.51 -6.74 -38.42
CA ILE A 779 21.53 -6.74 -39.50
C ILE A 779 21.54 -8.12 -40.14
N VAL A 780 20.43 -8.83 -40.05
CA VAL A 780 20.29 -10.18 -40.60
C VAL A 780 19.28 -10.16 -41.74
N LYS A 781 19.65 -10.75 -42.84
CA LYS A 781 18.79 -11.00 -43.99
C LYS A 781 18.24 -12.43 -43.86
N PHE A 782 17.02 -12.54 -43.49
CA PHE A 782 16.35 -13.83 -43.30
C PHE A 782 15.84 -14.42 -44.61
N GLN A 783 15.83 -15.77 -44.68
CA GLN A 783 15.29 -16.47 -45.84
C GLN A 783 13.77 -16.33 -45.98
N ASN A 784 13.06 -16.07 -44.87
CA ASN A 784 11.65 -15.83 -44.91
C ASN A 784 11.33 -14.42 -45.47
N PRO A 785 10.61 -14.27 -46.59
CA PRO A 785 10.30 -12.99 -47.22
C PRO A 785 9.55 -11.99 -46.33
N LYS A 786 8.80 -12.48 -45.37
CA LYS A 786 8.08 -11.65 -44.36
C LYS A 786 9.04 -10.88 -43.44
N PHE A 787 10.26 -11.37 -43.28
CA PHE A 787 11.24 -10.81 -42.34
C PHE A 787 12.56 -10.40 -43.02
N TRP A 788 12.54 -10.19 -44.29
CA TRP A 788 13.65 -10.01 -45.21
C TRP A 788 14.92 -9.37 -44.63
N LEU A 789 14.82 -8.21 -43.95
CA LEU A 789 15.94 -7.56 -43.29
C LEU A 789 15.54 -7.08 -41.92
N ARG A 790 16.22 -7.55 -40.88
CA ARG A 790 15.93 -7.17 -39.50
C ARG A 790 17.21 -6.83 -38.74
N LYS A 791 17.06 -5.86 -37.84
CA LYS A 791 18.08 -5.55 -36.85
C LYS A 791 17.78 -6.42 -35.63
N VAL A 792 18.70 -7.32 -35.26
CA VAL A 792 18.53 -8.32 -34.21
C VAL A 792 19.71 -8.27 -33.27
N GLU A 793 19.48 -8.40 -31.98
CA GLU A 793 20.57 -8.54 -31.00
C GLU A 793 21.25 -9.89 -31.14
N LEU A 794 22.58 -9.91 -31.05
CA LEU A 794 23.40 -11.13 -31.24
C LEU A 794 23.00 -12.28 -30.33
N ARG A 795 22.51 -11.96 -29.12
CA ARG A 795 22.05 -12.98 -28.14
C ARG A 795 20.85 -13.82 -28.60
N PHE A 796 20.11 -13.39 -29.60
CA PHE A 796 18.98 -14.13 -30.15
C PHE A 796 19.34 -14.91 -31.42
N LEU A 797 20.61 -14.88 -31.80
CA LEU A 797 21.11 -15.56 -32.97
C LEU A 797 21.97 -16.77 -32.55
N GLU A 798 21.70 -17.89 -33.14
CA GLU A 798 22.51 -19.12 -33.02
C GLU A 798 23.20 -19.37 -34.37
N LEU A 799 24.49 -19.71 -34.37
CA LEU A 799 25.17 -20.18 -35.60
C LEU A 799 24.47 -21.42 -36.13
N SER A 800 24.10 -21.40 -37.40
CA SER A 800 23.28 -22.47 -38.03
C SER A 800 24.16 -23.53 -38.67
#